data_c84be78b7a0994b3b7611bc1de29ffa2
#
_entry.id   c84be78b7a0994b3b7611bc1de29ffa2
#
_cell.length_a   1.000
_cell.length_b   1.000
_cell.length_c   1.000
_cell.angle_alpha   90.00
_cell.angle_beta   90.00
_cell.angle_gamma   90.00
#
_symmetry.space_group_name_H-M   'P 1'
#
loop_
_entity.id
_entity.type
_entity.pdbx_description
1 polymer ?
#
loop_
_entity_poly.entity_id
_entity_poly.type
_entity_poly.pdbx_seq_one_letter_code
_entity_poly.pdbx_strand_id
1 'polypeptide(L)'
;MSNLKEQKIFDNDYKSAKFIGIKGHWSNDVLITHDNKLIQIIKLSGFSFETADDEDLDIKKDLRNSMFKGVGDSNAKIYTHIIRRKKVPYSPGYVNPDMPYGFPSYLDKKWIARSSQKESFINEIYISLIYKNSFIKNPVTEIQNQFLKKKSDNTAFLQAMHETHESLLEVSSRVMSSLRDYSPEILSIEKVDELYYSRPAEFISDIVNGIDERKIIYTTDDLSKHIVNSRLIFKKKYIEIKQHDGSSKFASIVSIKEYGPKTWAGILDNFLKMPFEFVISQSYDSINRQIAMSKMQLQQNRMIQSEDKAISQVVEISEALDRAMSGEIGFGQHHLSVMCIEENLKSLENAVSMALVEVSSTGGMSVREKVNMEPTFWGQIPGNFHYLGRKSTINTSNLASFNSFHNYPLGKAHGNFWGDAVTVLDTTSGTPYYFNFHLRDIGHTTIIGPTGAGKTVLMNFLSAQAQKFRCRLFFFDKDRGAEIFLRAINGKYTIVDPGKQCGFNPLLLPDTGENRIFLLEWLKQLVSVLGEPISAEDVALLTSAINGNYKLDPKNRKLSNIAPFLGLEGPGTLAGRLAMWHSNGSHARIFDNDEDVIDFSQANVFGFEMAELLKDKFSLSPVLLYLFHRISISLDGSPTMIVLDEAWALIDNPVFAPKIKDWLKVLRKLNTFIVFATQSVEDASKSAISDTLIQQTATQIFLPNLKATSVYRTAFLLTEREHHLIKTIDPGSRFFLVKQGIDAVVARVDLSGMNDVINVLSGRADTVLILESVIKEYGDDPEVWIPIFNQKLKESQNKTTE
;
A
#
# COMPACT_ATOMS: atom_id res chain seq x y z
N MET A 1 46.96 30.39 -28.83
CA MET A 1 45.64 31.10 -28.82
C MET A 1 44.52 30.21 -28.29
N SER A 2 44.58 28.89 -28.35
CA SER A 2 43.56 27.97 -27.73
C SER A 2 43.51 28.08 -26.21
N ASN A 3 44.63 28.01 -25.52
CA ASN A 3 44.71 28.05 -24.05
C ASN A 3 44.14 29.33 -23.41
N LEU A 4 44.24 30.49 -24.09
CA LEU A 4 43.67 31.77 -23.60
C LEU A 4 42.13 31.84 -23.74
N LYS A 5 41.55 31.15 -24.74
CA LYS A 5 40.08 31.03 -24.84
C LYS A 5 39.51 30.06 -23.81
N GLU A 6 40.20 28.96 -23.55
CA GLU A 6 39.80 27.99 -22.53
C GLU A 6 39.93 28.59 -21.12
N GLN A 7 41.01 29.29 -20.82
CA GLN A 7 41.17 29.99 -19.55
C GLN A 7 40.10 31.06 -19.32
N LYS A 8 39.68 31.82 -20.34
CA LYS A 8 38.55 32.77 -20.24
C LYS A 8 37.19 32.07 -20.02
N ILE A 9 37.01 30.83 -20.43
CA ILE A 9 35.80 30.04 -20.16
C ILE A 9 35.78 29.65 -18.68
N PHE A 10 36.90 29.18 -18.12
CA PHE A 10 37.02 28.82 -16.71
C PHE A 10 36.92 30.05 -15.77
N ASP A 11 37.39 31.20 -16.18
CA ASP A 11 37.31 32.44 -15.39
C ASP A 11 35.89 33.00 -15.30
N ASN A 12 34.98 32.62 -16.23
CA ASN A 12 33.60 33.05 -16.24
C ASN A 12 32.64 32.02 -15.61
N ASP A 13 33.11 30.82 -15.22
CA ASP A 13 32.30 29.84 -14.53
C ASP A 13 32.20 30.15 -13.04
N TYR A 14 30.98 30.36 -12.55
CA TYR A 14 30.74 30.55 -11.11
C TYR A 14 30.70 29.18 -10.40
N LYS A 15 31.34 29.11 -9.22
CA LYS A 15 31.27 27.91 -8.38
C LYS A 15 29.87 27.76 -7.80
N SER A 16 29.14 26.75 -8.18
CA SER A 16 27.77 26.47 -7.73
C SER A 16 27.65 26.41 -6.21
N ALA A 17 28.71 25.98 -5.51
CA ALA A 17 28.76 25.95 -4.05
C ALA A 17 28.41 27.29 -3.38
N LYS A 18 28.68 28.42 -4.05
CA LYS A 18 28.34 29.75 -3.52
C LYS A 18 26.84 29.98 -3.33
N PHE A 19 26.03 29.28 -4.08
CA PHE A 19 24.56 29.42 -4.08
C PHE A 19 23.84 28.47 -3.14
N ILE A 20 24.54 27.45 -2.62
CA ILE A 20 23.92 26.42 -1.77
C ILE A 20 23.72 26.92 -0.34
N GLY A 21 24.59 27.74 0.17
CA GLY A 21 24.45 28.35 1.48
C GLY A 21 24.62 27.36 2.68
N ILE A 22 24.71 26.06 2.49
CA ILE A 22 24.85 25.06 3.56
C ILE A 22 26.34 24.88 3.88
N LYS A 23 26.70 25.10 5.14
CA LYS A 23 28.07 24.96 5.60
C LYS A 23 28.42 23.54 6.05
N GLY A 24 27.53 22.92 6.81
CA GLY A 24 27.77 21.58 7.36
C GLY A 24 26.69 21.15 8.33
N HIS A 25 27.00 20.16 9.16
CA HIS A 25 26.14 19.72 10.24
C HIS A 25 26.42 20.49 11.53
N TRP A 26 25.37 20.93 12.22
CA TRP A 26 25.42 21.44 13.58
C TRP A 26 25.29 20.29 14.59
N SER A 27 24.34 19.38 14.32
CA SER A 27 24.12 18.13 15.04
C SER A 27 23.86 17.00 14.03
N ASN A 28 23.58 15.81 14.50
CA ASN A 28 23.29 14.63 13.66
C ASN A 28 22.16 14.89 12.63
N ASP A 29 21.17 15.71 12.99
CA ASP A 29 19.91 15.93 12.30
C ASP A 29 19.66 17.41 11.95
N VAL A 30 20.59 18.31 12.24
CA VAL A 30 20.47 19.75 11.97
C VAL A 30 21.63 20.23 11.14
N LEU A 31 21.34 20.91 10.04
CA LEU A 31 22.31 21.60 9.20
C LEU A 31 22.52 23.04 9.67
N ILE A 32 23.72 23.57 9.46
CA ILE A 32 24.07 24.99 9.66
C ILE A 32 24.42 25.64 8.32
N THR A 33 23.91 26.85 8.11
CA THR A 33 24.22 27.65 6.92
C THR A 33 25.42 28.59 7.14
N HIS A 34 25.97 29.13 6.05
CA HIS A 34 27.07 30.14 6.12
C HIS A 34 26.64 31.43 6.83
N ASP A 35 25.34 31.77 6.83
CA ASP A 35 24.76 32.89 7.56
C ASP A 35 24.17 32.50 8.93
N ASN A 36 24.63 31.37 9.48
CA ASN A 36 24.35 30.87 10.81
C ASN A 36 22.85 30.61 11.10
N LYS A 37 22.08 30.20 10.10
CA LYS A 37 20.74 29.63 10.28
C LYS A 37 20.87 28.14 10.58
N LEU A 38 19.96 27.60 11.37
CA LEU A 38 19.80 26.17 11.59
C LEU A 38 18.64 25.64 10.75
N ILE A 39 18.84 24.49 10.14
CA ILE A 39 17.84 23.85 9.29
C ILE A 39 17.67 22.40 9.72
N GLN A 40 16.43 21.99 10.01
CA GLN A 40 16.07 20.60 10.21
C GLN A 40 15.08 20.18 9.13
N ILE A 41 15.25 18.98 8.59
CA ILE A 41 14.46 18.45 7.49
C ILE A 41 13.70 17.24 7.97
N ILE A 42 12.37 17.25 7.77
CA ILE A 42 11.43 16.20 8.14
C ILE A 42 10.87 15.61 6.84
N LYS A 43 10.99 14.30 6.66
CA LYS A 43 10.34 13.55 5.59
C LYS A 43 8.97 13.06 6.08
N LEU A 44 7.96 13.12 5.21
CA LEU A 44 6.62 12.60 5.48
C LEU A 44 6.31 11.44 4.53
N SER A 45 5.69 10.37 5.04
CA SER A 45 5.09 9.35 4.18
C SER A 45 3.85 9.88 3.46
N GLY A 46 3.18 10.84 4.08
CA GLY A 46 1.97 11.46 3.57
C GLY A 46 0.70 10.79 4.08
N PHE A 47 -0.45 11.30 3.64
CA PHE A 47 -1.78 10.82 4.00
C PHE A 47 -2.49 10.26 2.77
N SER A 48 -3.09 9.07 2.90
CA SER A 48 -3.88 8.44 1.83
C SER A 48 -5.20 9.18 1.66
N PHE A 49 -5.32 9.97 0.61
CA PHE A 49 -6.44 10.88 0.38
C PHE A 49 -7.47 10.35 -0.62
N GLU A 50 -7.06 9.45 -1.54
CA GLU A 50 -7.92 8.96 -2.63
C GLU A 50 -9.20 8.30 -2.12
N THR A 51 -9.14 7.75 -0.92
CA THR A 51 -10.18 6.97 -0.27
C THR A 51 -10.76 7.63 0.99
N ALA A 52 -10.27 8.83 1.35
CA ALA A 52 -10.75 9.60 2.49
C ALA A 52 -12.00 10.41 2.13
N ASP A 53 -12.88 10.60 3.09
CA ASP A 53 -14.05 11.45 2.96
C ASP A 53 -13.67 12.95 3.05
N ASP A 54 -14.44 13.82 2.41
CA ASP A 54 -14.16 15.26 2.33
C ASP A 54 -14.10 15.90 3.73
N GLU A 55 -14.93 15.43 4.67
CA GLU A 55 -14.94 15.90 6.06
C GLU A 55 -13.61 15.62 6.77
N ASP A 56 -13.02 14.43 6.56
CA ASP A 56 -11.71 14.08 7.11
C ASP A 56 -10.59 14.94 6.52
N LEU A 57 -10.68 15.24 5.23
CA LEU A 57 -9.71 16.12 4.55
C LEU A 57 -9.77 17.54 5.09
N ASP A 58 -10.96 18.07 5.39
CA ASP A 58 -11.15 19.40 5.96
C ASP A 58 -10.67 19.46 7.42
N ILE A 59 -10.97 18.47 8.25
CA ILE A 59 -10.45 18.38 9.62
C ILE A 59 -8.91 18.37 9.61
N LYS A 60 -8.29 17.60 8.73
CA LYS A 60 -6.83 17.56 8.61
C LYS A 60 -6.25 18.88 8.08
N LYS A 61 -6.97 19.61 7.23
CA LYS A 61 -6.59 20.95 6.79
C LYS A 61 -6.57 21.93 7.97
N ASP A 62 -7.55 21.89 8.86
CA ASP A 62 -7.62 22.77 10.04
C ASP A 62 -6.50 22.45 11.05
N LEU A 63 -6.16 21.19 11.23
CA LEU A 63 -4.98 20.80 12.03
C LEU A 63 -3.68 21.35 11.43
N ARG A 64 -3.48 21.24 10.11
CA ARG A 64 -2.32 21.84 9.43
C ARG A 64 -2.30 23.37 9.52
N ASN A 65 -3.46 24.03 9.39
CA ASN A 65 -3.57 25.48 9.60
C ASN A 65 -3.08 25.88 11.00
N SER A 66 -3.52 25.16 12.03
CA SER A 66 -3.11 25.39 13.41
C SER A 66 -1.61 25.15 13.62
N MET A 67 -1.05 24.12 13.01
CA MET A 67 0.39 23.84 13.01
C MET A 67 1.19 24.97 12.35
N PHE A 68 0.82 25.39 11.14
CA PHE A 68 1.53 26.46 10.42
C PHE A 68 1.48 27.78 11.17
N LYS A 69 0.37 28.09 11.80
CA LYS A 69 0.23 29.26 12.67
C LYS A 69 1.21 29.18 13.86
N GLY A 70 1.24 28.02 14.56
CA GLY A 70 2.14 27.81 15.69
C GLY A 70 3.63 27.92 15.33
N VAL A 71 4.02 27.46 14.13
CA VAL A 71 5.38 27.62 13.61
C VAL A 71 5.66 29.12 13.32
N GLY A 72 4.71 29.82 12.71
CA GLY A 72 4.83 31.24 12.43
C GLY A 72 5.02 32.10 13.69
N ASP A 73 4.28 31.79 14.75
CA ASP A 73 4.40 32.45 16.05
C ASP A 73 5.78 32.24 16.70
N SER A 74 6.47 31.17 16.35
CA SER A 74 7.82 30.82 16.85
C SER A 74 8.97 31.48 16.06
N ASN A 75 8.71 32.38 15.12
CA ASN A 75 9.70 32.98 14.20
C ASN A 75 10.47 31.98 13.32
N ALA A 76 10.03 30.74 13.24
CA ALA A 76 10.57 29.78 12.32
C ALA A 76 10.02 30.02 10.91
N LYS A 77 10.84 29.75 9.90
CA LYS A 77 10.44 29.78 8.50
C LYS A 77 10.31 28.36 7.98
N ILE A 78 9.48 28.16 6.98
CA ILE A 78 9.16 26.85 6.45
C ILE A 78 9.48 26.80 4.96
N TYR A 79 10.08 25.69 4.54
CA TYR A 79 10.00 25.20 3.16
C TYR A 79 9.28 23.86 3.16
N THR A 80 8.50 23.63 2.12
CA THR A 80 7.94 22.30 1.84
C THR A 80 8.30 21.90 0.42
N HIS A 81 8.60 20.62 0.24
CA HIS A 81 8.94 20.08 -1.06
C HIS A 81 8.13 18.81 -1.33
N ILE A 82 7.74 18.65 -2.58
CA ILE A 82 7.25 17.38 -3.13
C ILE A 82 8.19 17.03 -4.27
N ILE A 83 8.90 15.93 -4.14
CA ILE A 83 9.78 15.38 -5.17
C ILE A 83 9.10 14.16 -5.77
N ARG A 84 8.77 14.25 -7.06
CA ARG A 84 8.29 13.10 -7.82
C ARG A 84 9.43 12.57 -8.67
N ARG A 85 9.85 11.35 -8.34
CA ARG A 85 10.96 10.69 -9.05
C ARG A 85 10.51 9.43 -9.75
N LYS A 86 11.13 9.16 -10.88
CA LYS A 86 11.02 7.91 -11.61
C LYS A 86 11.72 6.81 -10.81
N LYS A 87 11.03 5.70 -10.58
CA LYS A 87 11.55 4.57 -9.82
C LYS A 87 11.20 3.28 -10.54
N VAL A 88 12.21 2.47 -10.81
CA VAL A 88 11.95 1.08 -11.20
C VAL A 88 11.49 0.34 -9.95
N PRO A 89 10.28 -0.23 -9.94
CA PRO A 89 9.81 -0.94 -8.77
C PRO A 89 10.75 -2.11 -8.46
N TYR A 90 11.16 -2.21 -7.20
CA TYR A 90 11.77 -3.44 -6.73
C TYR A 90 10.70 -4.53 -6.80
N SER A 91 10.93 -5.56 -7.57
CA SER A 91 10.03 -6.70 -7.61
C SER A 91 10.70 -7.86 -6.89
N PRO A 92 10.14 -8.26 -5.74
CA PRO A 92 10.66 -9.40 -5.00
C PRO A 92 10.43 -10.66 -5.83
N GLY A 93 11.48 -11.11 -6.49
CA GLY A 93 11.45 -12.32 -7.32
C GLY A 93 11.69 -13.59 -6.50
N TYR A 94 11.60 -14.73 -7.16
CA TYR A 94 12.06 -15.99 -6.62
C TYR A 94 13.59 -15.99 -6.54
N VAL A 95 14.12 -15.60 -5.36
CA VAL A 95 15.55 -15.41 -5.14
C VAL A 95 16.27 -16.76 -4.89
N ASN A 96 15.51 -17.85 -4.63
CA ASN A 96 16.11 -19.12 -4.23
C ASN A 96 16.27 -20.08 -5.42
N PRO A 97 17.52 -20.47 -5.80
CA PRO A 97 17.77 -21.43 -6.87
C PRO A 97 17.19 -22.82 -6.62
N ASP A 98 16.87 -23.17 -5.38
CA ASP A 98 16.28 -24.46 -4.99
C ASP A 98 14.72 -24.49 -5.12
N MET A 99 14.09 -23.42 -5.60
CA MET A 99 12.67 -23.44 -5.89
C MET A 99 12.40 -24.22 -7.17
N PRO A 100 11.41 -25.14 -7.19
CA PRO A 100 11.05 -25.85 -8.39
C PRO A 100 10.63 -24.85 -9.46
N TYR A 101 11.25 -24.95 -10.64
CA TYR A 101 10.86 -24.24 -11.84
C TYR A 101 9.46 -24.70 -12.23
N GLY A 102 8.45 -23.90 -11.94
CA GLY A 102 7.07 -24.23 -12.24
C GLY A 102 6.30 -22.99 -12.63
N PHE A 103 5.01 -23.14 -12.83
CA PHE A 103 4.12 -22.06 -13.24
C PHE A 103 4.25 -20.79 -12.39
N PRO A 104 4.37 -20.82 -11.03
CA PRO A 104 4.54 -19.61 -10.23
C PRO A 104 5.79 -18.80 -10.59
N SER A 105 6.91 -19.47 -10.80
CA SER A 105 8.17 -18.82 -11.22
C SER A 105 8.05 -18.22 -12.63
N TYR A 106 7.38 -18.93 -13.55
CA TYR A 106 7.11 -18.43 -14.88
C TYR A 106 6.22 -17.19 -14.90
N LEU A 107 5.13 -17.22 -14.13
CA LEU A 107 4.25 -16.09 -13.93
C LEU A 107 5.03 -14.89 -13.38
N ASP A 108 5.81 -15.10 -12.32
CA ASP A 108 6.55 -14.04 -11.64
C ASP A 108 7.57 -13.38 -12.56
N LYS A 109 8.34 -14.16 -13.33
CA LYS A 109 9.27 -13.63 -14.34
C LYS A 109 8.58 -12.74 -15.37
N LYS A 110 7.42 -13.15 -15.88
CA LYS A 110 6.64 -12.34 -16.82
C LYS A 110 6.08 -11.08 -16.15
N TRP A 111 5.62 -11.22 -14.92
CA TRP A 111 5.10 -10.11 -14.14
C TRP A 111 6.16 -9.05 -13.87
N ILE A 112 7.36 -9.46 -13.42
CA ILE A 112 8.51 -8.58 -13.20
C ILE A 112 8.93 -7.89 -14.50
N ALA A 113 9.07 -8.66 -15.59
CA ALA A 113 9.46 -8.11 -16.89
C ALA A 113 8.48 -7.04 -17.37
N ARG A 114 7.17 -7.23 -17.12
CA ARG A 114 6.15 -6.23 -17.43
C ARG A 114 6.24 -5.00 -16.51
N SER A 115 6.37 -5.21 -15.20
CA SER A 115 6.46 -4.12 -14.23
C SER A 115 7.70 -3.26 -14.46
N SER A 116 8.83 -3.85 -14.87
CA SER A 116 10.07 -3.12 -15.17
C SER A 116 10.02 -2.34 -16.48
N GLN A 117 9.11 -2.69 -17.40
CA GLN A 117 8.90 -1.93 -18.65
C GLN A 117 8.02 -0.68 -18.47
N LYS A 118 7.26 -0.62 -17.38
CA LYS A 118 6.42 0.53 -17.07
C LYS A 118 7.19 1.60 -16.30
N GLU A 119 7.00 2.85 -16.70
CA GLU A 119 7.47 3.97 -15.90
C GLU A 119 6.63 4.07 -14.64
N SER A 120 7.27 3.92 -13.50
CA SER A 120 6.67 4.10 -12.20
C SER A 120 7.29 5.30 -11.51
N PHE A 121 6.49 5.98 -10.70
CA PHE A 121 6.90 7.18 -10.00
C PHE A 121 6.55 7.08 -8.51
N ILE A 122 7.40 7.66 -7.67
CA ILE A 122 7.11 7.82 -6.24
C ILE A 122 7.13 9.30 -5.89
N ASN A 123 6.29 9.68 -4.92
CA ASN A 123 6.26 11.03 -4.39
C ASN A 123 6.87 11.02 -2.99
N GLU A 124 7.82 11.93 -2.77
CA GLU A 124 8.46 12.14 -1.48
C GLU A 124 8.16 13.55 -1.00
N ILE A 125 7.73 13.67 0.25
CA ILE A 125 7.26 14.92 0.84
C ILE A 125 8.22 15.31 1.95
N TYR A 126 8.65 16.59 1.93
CA TYR A 126 9.59 17.11 2.91
C TYR A 126 9.13 18.46 3.49
N ILE A 127 9.39 18.66 4.77
CA ILE A 127 9.27 19.94 5.46
C ILE A 127 10.65 20.32 5.99
N SER A 128 11.11 21.51 5.68
CA SER A 128 12.33 22.07 6.24
C SER A 128 11.98 23.22 7.16
N LEU A 129 12.34 23.09 8.42
CA LEU A 129 12.21 24.15 9.43
C LEU A 129 13.51 24.94 9.50
N ILE A 130 13.42 26.26 9.30
CA ILE A 130 14.58 27.15 9.29
C ILE A 130 14.44 28.14 10.45
N TYR A 131 15.40 28.10 11.37
CA TYR A 131 15.42 29.02 12.50
C TYR A 131 16.59 29.99 12.37
N LYS A 132 16.30 31.28 12.52
CA LYS A 132 17.30 32.32 12.42
C LYS A 132 17.80 32.75 13.78
N ASN A 133 19.11 32.84 13.95
CA ASN A 133 19.71 33.36 15.19
C ASN A 133 19.27 34.82 15.43
N SER A 134 18.77 35.08 16.62
CA SER A 134 18.24 36.38 17.02
C SER A 134 19.34 37.48 17.17
N PHE A 135 20.61 37.09 17.32
CA PHE A 135 21.73 38.02 17.47
C PHE A 135 22.05 38.87 16.23
N ILE A 136 21.53 38.51 15.05
CA ILE A 136 21.84 39.19 13.79
C ILE A 136 20.79 40.27 13.46
N LYS A 137 19.96 40.71 14.44
CA LYS A 137 18.86 41.65 14.18
C LYS A 137 19.25 43.15 14.12
N ASN A 138 20.46 43.54 14.48
CA ASN A 138 20.83 44.96 14.48
C ASN A 138 22.09 45.27 13.65
N PRO A 139 21.93 45.94 12.47
CA PRO A 139 23.09 46.43 11.72
C PRO A 139 23.98 47.39 12.50
N VAL A 140 23.46 48.01 13.57
CA VAL A 140 24.23 48.90 14.47
C VAL A 140 25.21 48.10 15.36
N THR A 141 24.86 46.82 15.71
CA THR A 141 25.75 45.93 16.47
C THR A 141 26.91 45.37 15.63
N GLU A 142 26.69 45.19 14.30
CA GLU A 142 27.79 44.79 13.41
C GLU A 142 28.88 45.86 13.32
N ILE A 143 28.49 47.13 13.28
CA ILE A 143 29.47 48.26 13.24
C ILE A 143 30.18 48.38 14.59
N GLN A 144 29.50 48.20 15.73
CA GLN A 144 30.16 48.22 17.04
C GLN A 144 31.06 47.00 17.26
N ASN A 145 30.71 45.82 16.78
CA ASN A 145 31.52 44.58 16.92
C ASN A 145 32.75 44.58 16.00
N GLN A 146 32.76 45.32 14.88
CA GLN A 146 33.95 45.53 14.03
C GLN A 146 35.00 46.40 14.74
N PHE A 147 34.57 47.28 15.64
CA PHE A 147 35.48 48.15 16.41
C PHE A 147 36.01 47.51 17.71
N LEU A 148 35.38 46.47 18.23
CA LEU A 148 35.78 45.80 19.47
C LEU A 148 36.28 44.37 19.19
N LYS A 149 37.46 44.26 18.58
CA LYS A 149 38.16 42.96 18.50
C LYS A 149 38.55 42.50 19.90
N LYS A 150 37.69 41.76 20.56
CA LYS A 150 38.04 41.05 21.80
C LYS A 150 37.69 39.57 21.71
N LYS A 151 38.58 38.74 22.16
CA LYS A 151 38.60 37.27 22.28
C LYS A 151 37.44 36.66 23.11
N SER A 152 36.45 37.43 23.57
CA SER A 152 35.32 36.95 24.41
C SER A 152 34.10 36.55 23.64
N ASP A 153 34.07 36.63 22.29
CA ASP A 153 32.87 36.49 21.49
C ASP A 153 32.48 35.01 21.13
N ASN A 154 33.44 34.08 21.22
CA ASN A 154 33.17 32.70 20.77
C ASN A 154 32.23 31.94 21.72
N THR A 155 32.32 32.19 23.02
CA THR A 155 31.43 31.53 24.03
C THR A 155 30.01 32.05 23.96
N ALA A 156 29.82 33.36 23.83
CA ALA A 156 28.52 33.99 23.69
C ALA A 156 27.84 33.58 22.36
N PHE A 157 28.60 33.49 21.26
CA PHE A 157 28.09 32.99 19.98
C PHE A 157 27.66 31.53 20.07
N LEU A 158 28.49 30.66 20.65
CA LEU A 158 28.14 29.25 20.82
C LEU A 158 26.93 29.08 21.74
N GLN A 159 26.80 29.83 22.81
CA GLN A 159 25.63 29.81 23.69
C GLN A 159 24.36 30.20 22.92
N ALA A 160 24.40 31.29 22.15
CA ALA A 160 23.27 31.73 21.32
C ALA A 160 22.89 30.70 20.24
N MET A 161 23.85 29.99 19.69
CA MET A 161 23.59 28.92 18.74
C MET A 161 22.94 27.70 19.41
N HIS A 162 23.34 27.37 20.66
CA HIS A 162 22.68 26.33 21.45
C HIS A 162 21.23 26.71 21.77
N GLU A 163 20.97 27.93 22.22
CA GLU A 163 19.60 28.42 22.50
C GLU A 163 18.74 28.39 21.21
N THR A 164 19.33 28.73 20.08
CA THR A 164 18.68 28.65 18.76
C THR A 164 18.36 27.21 18.40
N HIS A 165 19.26 26.27 18.68
CA HIS A 165 19.08 24.85 18.44
C HIS A 165 17.96 24.27 19.31
N GLU A 166 17.94 24.57 20.61
CA GLU A 166 16.87 24.15 21.50
C GLU A 166 15.50 24.66 21.03
N SER A 167 15.41 25.94 20.66
CA SER A 167 14.19 26.52 20.10
C SER A 167 13.73 25.83 18.81
N LEU A 168 14.65 25.45 17.93
CA LEU A 168 14.34 24.70 16.71
C LEU A 168 13.81 23.31 17.07
N LEU A 169 14.42 22.60 18.00
CA LEU A 169 13.97 21.27 18.44
C LEU A 169 12.57 21.31 19.07
N GLU A 170 12.28 22.37 19.85
CA GLU A 170 10.93 22.56 20.41
C GLU A 170 9.87 22.74 19.31
N VAL A 171 10.15 23.58 18.30
CA VAL A 171 9.25 23.76 17.16
C VAL A 171 9.10 22.47 16.39
N SER A 172 10.20 21.76 16.15
CA SER A 172 10.20 20.46 15.46
C SER A 172 9.34 19.43 16.17
N SER A 173 9.48 19.31 17.49
CA SER A 173 8.67 18.38 18.31
C SER A 173 7.17 18.65 18.17
N ARG A 174 6.77 19.93 18.15
CA ARG A 174 5.36 20.32 17.94
C ARG A 174 4.88 19.96 16.53
N VAL A 175 5.70 20.18 15.50
CA VAL A 175 5.39 19.81 14.11
C VAL A 175 5.26 18.30 13.97
N MET A 176 6.21 17.53 14.52
CA MET A 176 6.17 16.06 14.51
C MET A 176 4.90 15.52 15.18
N SER A 177 4.52 16.09 16.32
CA SER A 177 3.29 15.68 17.03
C SER A 177 2.02 16.01 16.25
N SER A 178 1.97 17.20 15.63
CA SER A 178 0.82 17.62 14.81
C SER A 178 0.67 16.82 13.53
N LEU A 179 1.76 16.30 12.99
CA LEU A 179 1.80 15.52 11.75
C LEU A 179 1.94 14.01 11.97
N ARG A 180 1.60 13.52 13.15
CA ARG A 180 1.72 12.08 13.49
C ARG A 180 1.05 11.16 12.46
N ASP A 181 -0.11 11.54 11.95
CA ASP A 181 -0.87 10.76 10.96
C ASP A 181 -0.19 10.70 9.58
N TYR A 182 0.79 11.57 9.34
CA TYR A 182 1.57 11.60 8.10
C TYR A 182 2.88 10.84 8.20
N SER A 183 3.10 10.10 9.29
CA SER A 183 4.31 9.32 9.58
C SER A 183 5.60 10.13 9.35
N PRO A 184 5.84 11.19 10.14
CA PRO A 184 6.99 12.05 10.01
C PRO A 184 8.28 11.37 10.48
N GLU A 185 9.39 11.59 9.75
CA GLU A 185 10.74 11.11 10.05
C GLU A 185 11.73 12.26 9.90
N ILE A 186 12.56 12.51 10.92
CA ILE A 186 13.64 13.51 10.84
C ILE A 186 14.80 12.90 10.05
N LEU A 187 15.27 13.62 9.01
CA LEU A 187 16.46 13.21 8.29
C LEU A 187 17.72 13.46 9.13
N SER A 188 18.57 12.46 9.23
CA SER A 188 19.80 12.50 10.02
C SER A 188 20.97 11.88 9.28
N ILE A 189 22.15 11.93 9.90
CA ILE A 189 23.31 11.16 9.46
C ILE A 189 23.01 9.68 9.77
N GLU A 190 23.14 8.84 8.76
CA GLU A 190 22.88 7.40 8.83
C GLU A 190 24.17 6.61 8.62
N LYS A 191 24.40 5.61 9.45
CA LYS A 191 25.50 4.67 9.26
C LYS A 191 25.05 3.50 8.40
N VAL A 192 25.68 3.34 7.24
CA VAL A 192 25.47 2.20 6.34
C VAL A 192 26.82 1.53 6.15
N ASP A 193 26.89 0.27 6.54
CA ASP A 193 28.14 -0.48 6.64
C ASP A 193 29.16 0.24 7.57
N GLU A 194 30.29 0.67 7.06
CA GLU A 194 31.31 1.40 7.84
C GLU A 194 31.33 2.91 7.57
N LEU A 195 30.49 3.41 6.70
CA LEU A 195 30.43 4.81 6.29
C LEU A 195 29.23 5.54 6.87
N TYR A 196 29.38 6.82 7.10
CA TYR A 196 28.32 7.72 7.52
C TYR A 196 27.82 8.54 6.33
N TYR A 197 26.52 8.59 6.10
CA TYR A 197 25.88 9.33 5.00
C TYR A 197 24.96 10.40 5.55
N SER A 198 24.95 11.56 4.89
CA SER A 198 24.10 12.70 5.26
C SER A 198 22.80 12.69 4.45
N ARG A 199 21.73 12.13 4.99
CA ARG A 199 20.40 12.16 4.36
C ARG A 199 19.89 13.60 4.12
N PRO A 200 20.10 14.59 5.03
CA PRO A 200 19.77 15.98 4.74
C PRO A 200 20.48 16.56 3.51
N ALA A 201 21.75 16.19 3.30
CA ALA A 201 22.51 16.64 2.14
C ALA A 201 22.06 15.94 0.84
N GLU A 202 21.66 14.68 0.91
CA GLU A 202 21.09 13.91 -0.20
C GLU A 202 19.81 14.59 -0.70
N PHE A 203 18.90 14.99 0.19
CA PHE A 203 17.71 15.75 -0.18
C PHE A 203 18.02 17.06 -0.92
N ILE A 204 19.03 17.80 -0.49
CA ILE A 204 19.44 19.04 -1.18
C ILE A 204 20.10 18.73 -2.52
N SER A 205 20.86 17.63 -2.59
CA SER A 205 21.46 17.12 -3.83
C SER A 205 20.41 16.80 -4.88
N ASP A 206 19.33 16.15 -4.48
CA ASP A 206 18.19 15.84 -5.38
C ASP A 206 17.62 17.10 -6.04
N ILE A 207 17.45 18.18 -5.29
CA ILE A 207 16.96 19.45 -5.83
C ILE A 207 17.92 20.04 -6.84
N VAL A 208 19.23 20.03 -6.53
CA VAL A 208 20.24 20.75 -7.31
C VAL A 208 20.70 19.95 -8.53
N ASN A 209 20.81 18.62 -8.43
CA ASN A 209 21.34 17.77 -9.50
C ASN A 209 20.22 17.14 -10.36
N GLY A 210 18.97 17.58 -10.22
CA GLY A 210 17.85 17.10 -11.04
C GLY A 210 17.41 15.69 -10.66
N ILE A 211 17.16 15.44 -9.38
CA ILE A 211 16.75 14.15 -8.80
C ILE A 211 17.80 13.08 -9.11
N ASP A 212 18.90 13.11 -8.35
CA ASP A 212 20.02 12.18 -8.43
C ASP A 212 20.07 11.37 -7.12
N GLU A 213 19.69 10.09 -7.14
CA GLU A 213 19.68 9.18 -5.96
C GLU A 213 21.09 8.90 -5.40
N ARG A 214 21.93 9.92 -5.37
CA ARG A 214 23.30 9.79 -4.91
C ARG A 214 23.38 9.86 -3.38
N LYS A 215 24.07 8.92 -2.76
CA LYS A 215 24.44 8.98 -1.36
C LYS A 215 25.58 9.95 -1.14
N ILE A 216 25.45 10.84 -0.14
CA ILE A 216 26.46 11.83 0.22
C ILE A 216 27.11 11.43 1.54
N ILE A 217 28.42 11.14 1.48
CA ILE A 217 29.20 10.79 2.66
C ILE A 217 29.29 12.02 3.58
N TYR A 218 29.08 11.79 4.88
CA TYR A 218 29.30 12.81 5.90
C TYR A 218 30.74 13.31 5.88
N THR A 219 30.93 14.62 5.90
CA THR A 219 32.24 15.26 5.93
C THR A 219 32.25 16.42 6.90
N THR A 220 33.42 16.71 7.46
CA THR A 220 33.67 17.90 8.28
C THR A 220 34.07 19.12 7.46
N ASP A 221 34.34 18.99 6.14
CA ASP A 221 34.56 20.10 5.23
C ASP A 221 33.24 20.80 4.86
N ASP A 222 33.33 21.88 4.16
CA ASP A 222 32.19 22.66 3.68
C ASP A 222 31.31 21.81 2.76
N LEU A 223 30.12 21.47 3.29
CA LEU A 223 29.19 20.54 2.67
C LEU A 223 28.69 21.04 1.30
N SER A 224 28.64 22.39 1.09
CA SER A 224 28.26 22.98 -0.18
C SER A 224 29.09 22.51 -1.36
N LYS A 225 30.36 22.14 -1.12
CA LYS A 225 31.28 21.67 -2.16
C LYS A 225 31.01 20.22 -2.60
N HIS A 226 30.32 19.46 -1.76
CA HIS A 226 30.07 18.02 -1.97
C HIS A 226 28.65 17.72 -2.48
N ILE A 227 27.74 18.68 -2.37
CA ILE A 227 26.32 18.52 -2.80
C ILE A 227 26.21 18.53 -4.33
N VAL A 228 26.86 19.47 -5.02
CA VAL A 228 26.79 19.60 -6.48
C VAL A 228 27.78 18.66 -7.14
N ASN A 229 27.29 17.78 -8.01
CA ASN A 229 28.10 16.87 -8.83
C ASN A 229 27.85 17.06 -10.34
N SER A 230 26.91 17.89 -10.72
CA SER A 230 26.51 18.16 -12.08
C SER A 230 26.93 19.56 -12.52
N ARG A 231 27.11 19.78 -13.83
CA ARG A 231 27.33 21.09 -14.40
C ARG A 231 25.99 21.70 -14.81
N LEU A 232 25.61 22.81 -14.21
CA LEU A 232 24.39 23.58 -14.47
C LEU A 232 24.60 24.61 -15.54
N ILE A 233 23.82 24.56 -16.63
CA ILE A 233 23.88 25.53 -17.73
C ILE A 233 22.50 26.18 -17.89
N PHE A 234 22.38 27.40 -17.42
CA PHE A 234 21.14 28.17 -17.51
C PHE A 234 20.96 28.75 -18.92
N LYS A 235 19.89 28.37 -19.58
CA LYS A 235 19.42 28.90 -20.86
C LYS A 235 18.13 29.70 -20.67
N LYS A 236 17.70 30.42 -21.69
CA LYS A 236 16.52 31.31 -21.61
C LYS A 236 15.22 30.59 -21.19
N LYS A 237 15.02 29.34 -21.60
CA LYS A 237 13.77 28.56 -21.35
C LYS A 237 13.97 27.29 -20.56
N TYR A 238 15.19 26.83 -20.35
CA TYR A 238 15.51 25.60 -19.65
C TYR A 238 16.88 25.65 -19.01
N ILE A 239 17.12 24.73 -18.10
CA ILE A 239 18.39 24.45 -17.45
C ILE A 239 18.88 23.12 -18.00
N GLU A 240 20.09 23.04 -18.49
CA GLU A 240 20.74 21.78 -18.85
C GLU A 240 21.61 21.35 -17.66
N ILE A 241 21.30 20.16 -17.12
CA ILE A 241 21.98 19.54 -15.98
C ILE A 241 22.83 18.40 -16.53
N LYS A 242 24.14 18.69 -16.72
CA LYS A 242 25.08 17.66 -17.24
C LYS A 242 25.62 16.83 -16.11
N GLN A 243 25.33 15.54 -16.16
CA GLN A 243 25.82 14.58 -15.20
C GLN A 243 27.29 14.22 -15.47
N HIS A 244 27.95 13.63 -14.48
CA HIS A 244 29.35 13.21 -14.58
C HIS A 244 29.60 12.09 -15.59
N ASP A 245 28.58 11.27 -15.89
CA ASP A 245 28.63 10.19 -16.90
C ASP A 245 28.45 10.69 -18.34
N GLY A 246 28.27 12.01 -18.51
CA GLY A 246 28.07 12.64 -19.82
C GLY A 246 26.61 12.71 -20.25
N SER A 247 25.67 12.13 -19.52
CA SER A 247 24.24 12.30 -19.78
C SER A 247 23.80 13.71 -19.41
N SER A 248 22.67 14.15 -19.97
CA SER A 248 22.06 15.45 -19.64
C SER A 248 20.59 15.27 -19.31
N LYS A 249 20.15 15.88 -18.20
CA LYS A 249 18.75 16.14 -17.93
C LYS A 249 18.43 17.61 -18.25
N PHE A 250 17.18 17.88 -18.57
CA PHE A 250 16.70 19.23 -18.88
C PHE A 250 15.62 19.61 -17.88
N ALA A 251 15.73 20.78 -17.27
CA ALA A 251 14.76 21.29 -16.33
C ALA A 251 14.18 22.64 -16.75
N SER A 252 12.96 22.93 -16.34
CA SER A 252 12.33 24.24 -16.52
C SER A 252 11.39 24.51 -15.36
N ILE A 253 11.26 25.77 -14.96
CA ILE A 253 10.53 26.16 -13.76
C ILE A 253 9.25 26.90 -14.14
N VAL A 254 8.15 26.50 -13.52
CA VAL A 254 6.84 27.14 -13.53
C VAL A 254 6.57 27.71 -12.14
N SER A 255 6.19 28.99 -12.04
CA SER A 255 5.85 29.65 -10.76
C SER A 255 4.43 30.18 -10.78
N ILE A 256 3.80 30.29 -9.59
CA ILE A 256 2.58 31.07 -9.44
C ILE A 256 2.94 32.55 -9.51
N LYS A 257 2.29 33.31 -10.40
CA LYS A 257 2.39 34.75 -10.49
C LYS A 257 1.32 35.45 -9.68
N GLU A 258 0.09 34.93 -9.76
CA GLU A 258 -1.08 35.42 -9.02
C GLU A 258 -1.87 34.24 -8.50
N TYR A 259 -2.33 34.30 -7.24
CA TYR A 259 -3.11 33.26 -6.60
C TYR A 259 -4.58 33.35 -6.96
N GLY A 260 -5.26 32.22 -7.04
CA GLY A 260 -6.69 32.14 -7.26
C GLY A 260 -7.50 32.65 -6.05
N PRO A 261 -8.79 32.96 -6.26
CA PRO A 261 -9.64 33.51 -5.21
C PRO A 261 -9.99 32.51 -4.11
N LYS A 262 -9.97 31.21 -4.39
CA LYS A 262 -10.33 30.15 -3.45
C LYS A 262 -9.28 29.06 -3.42
N THR A 263 -9.12 28.44 -2.25
CA THR A 263 -8.26 27.27 -2.08
C THR A 263 -9.04 26.17 -1.35
N TRP A 264 -8.71 24.92 -1.64
CA TRP A 264 -9.31 23.72 -1.02
C TRP A 264 -8.21 22.71 -0.67
N ALA A 265 -8.53 21.76 0.21
CA ALA A 265 -7.61 20.69 0.50
C ALA A 265 -7.34 19.86 -0.78
N GLY A 266 -6.07 19.56 -1.06
CA GLY A 266 -5.71 18.79 -2.25
C GLY A 266 -5.60 19.58 -3.55
N ILE A 267 -5.50 20.91 -3.49
CA ILE A 267 -5.39 21.78 -4.67
C ILE A 267 -4.22 21.43 -5.61
N LEU A 268 -3.20 20.71 -5.11
CA LEU A 268 -2.04 20.25 -5.90
C LEU A 268 -2.02 18.73 -6.11
N ASP A 269 -3.07 18.00 -5.74
CA ASP A 269 -3.04 16.53 -5.76
C ASP A 269 -2.89 15.93 -7.17
N ASN A 270 -3.33 16.63 -8.20
CA ASN A 270 -3.14 16.19 -9.57
C ASN A 270 -1.67 16.10 -9.99
N PHE A 271 -0.78 16.88 -9.35
CA PHE A 271 0.65 16.71 -9.58
C PHE A 271 1.15 15.33 -9.18
N LEU A 272 0.57 14.72 -8.14
CA LEU A 272 0.98 13.40 -7.65
C LEU A 272 0.76 12.26 -8.66
N LYS A 273 0.10 12.53 -9.80
CA LYS A 273 -0.18 11.57 -10.89
C LYS A 273 0.57 11.91 -12.19
N MET A 274 1.30 13.04 -12.25
CA MET A 274 1.95 13.49 -13.48
C MET A 274 2.97 12.47 -14.00
N PRO A 275 3.05 12.24 -15.31
CA PRO A 275 3.95 11.23 -15.90
C PRO A 275 5.36 11.78 -16.16
N PHE A 276 5.91 12.60 -15.27
CA PHE A 276 7.25 13.16 -15.35
C PHE A 276 7.84 13.48 -13.99
N GLU A 277 9.17 13.61 -13.92
CA GLU A 277 9.90 14.02 -12.73
C GLU A 277 9.73 15.51 -12.44
N PHE A 278 9.51 15.86 -11.18
CA PHE A 278 9.43 17.26 -10.77
C PHE A 278 9.84 17.49 -9.31
N VAL A 279 10.17 18.74 -9.02
CA VAL A 279 10.30 19.26 -7.66
C VAL A 279 9.32 20.42 -7.49
N ILE A 280 8.30 20.26 -6.66
CA ILE A 280 7.50 21.37 -6.16
C ILE A 280 8.21 21.92 -4.93
N SER A 281 8.49 23.21 -4.93
CA SER A 281 9.10 23.93 -3.81
C SER A 281 8.20 25.07 -3.39
N GLN A 282 7.86 25.10 -2.10
CA GLN A 282 7.10 26.17 -1.49
C GLN A 282 7.89 26.73 -0.32
N SER A 283 7.88 28.05 -0.15
CA SER A 283 8.45 28.72 1.00
C SER A 283 7.41 29.58 1.69
N TYR A 284 7.46 29.63 3.01
CA TYR A 284 6.58 30.47 3.80
C TYR A 284 7.39 31.19 4.90
N ASP A 285 7.28 32.53 4.89
CA ASP A 285 7.88 33.42 5.87
C ASP A 285 6.78 34.20 6.59
N SER A 286 6.53 33.85 7.85
CA SER A 286 5.44 34.46 8.64
C SER A 286 5.64 35.95 8.81
N ILE A 287 4.55 36.70 8.76
CA ILE A 287 4.53 38.14 9.00
C ILE A 287 3.90 38.38 10.37
N ASN A 288 4.50 39.31 11.13
CA ASN A 288 3.88 39.73 12.41
C ASN A 288 2.41 40.13 12.18
N ARG A 289 1.53 39.63 13.04
CA ARG A 289 0.07 39.79 12.94
C ARG A 289 -0.36 41.26 12.82
N GLN A 290 0.21 42.15 13.64
CA GLN A 290 -0.11 43.58 13.58
C GLN A 290 0.24 44.22 12.26
N ILE A 291 1.41 43.88 11.71
CA ILE A 291 1.90 44.37 10.41
C ILE A 291 1.00 43.86 9.28
N ALA A 292 0.61 42.58 9.33
CA ALA A 292 -0.28 41.99 8.34
C ALA A 292 -1.67 42.65 8.34
N MET A 293 -2.25 42.80 9.53
CA MET A 293 -3.55 43.45 9.69
C MET A 293 -3.52 44.91 9.20
N SER A 294 -2.50 45.70 9.58
CA SER A 294 -2.38 47.10 9.13
C SER A 294 -2.26 47.21 7.60
N LYS A 295 -1.55 46.29 6.95
CA LYS A 295 -1.44 46.25 5.47
C LYS A 295 -2.79 45.94 4.83
N MET A 296 -3.52 44.95 5.37
CA MET A 296 -4.83 44.57 4.84
C MET A 296 -5.88 45.65 5.03
N GLN A 297 -5.91 46.28 6.21
CA GLN A 297 -6.78 47.42 6.45
C GLN A 297 -6.51 48.58 5.52
N LEU A 298 -5.20 48.88 5.26
CA LEU A 298 -4.82 49.92 4.30
C LEU A 298 -5.27 49.55 2.87
N GLN A 299 -5.17 48.31 2.48
CA GLN A 299 -5.65 47.83 1.17
C GLN A 299 -7.14 47.93 1.06
N GLN A 300 -7.88 47.48 2.07
CA GLN A 300 -9.33 47.52 2.15
C GLN A 300 -9.82 48.98 2.05
N ASN A 301 -9.21 49.89 2.81
CA ASN A 301 -9.55 51.32 2.77
C ASN A 301 -9.28 51.93 1.40
N ARG A 302 -8.20 51.57 0.70
CA ARG A 302 -7.92 51.97 -0.68
C ARG A 302 -9.00 51.49 -1.65
N MET A 303 -9.41 50.26 -1.55
CA MET A 303 -10.48 49.70 -2.41
C MET A 303 -11.82 50.37 -2.16
N ILE A 304 -12.17 50.66 -0.91
CA ILE A 304 -13.39 51.39 -0.55
C ILE A 304 -13.34 52.82 -1.09
N GLN A 305 -12.20 53.49 -0.96
CA GLN A 305 -12.04 54.90 -1.42
C GLN A 305 -11.98 55.01 -2.96
N SER A 306 -11.52 53.98 -3.66
CA SER A 306 -11.50 53.99 -5.12
C SER A 306 -12.81 53.57 -5.78
N GLU A 307 -13.89 53.35 -5.00
CA GLU A 307 -15.17 52.84 -5.48
C GLU A 307 -15.01 51.56 -6.35
N ASP A 308 -14.06 50.73 -5.94
CA ASP A 308 -13.79 49.51 -6.71
C ASP A 308 -15.01 48.61 -6.76
N LYS A 309 -15.43 48.22 -7.95
CA LYS A 309 -16.62 47.39 -8.16
C LYS A 309 -16.51 45.95 -7.59
N ALA A 310 -15.35 45.59 -7.09
CA ALA A 310 -15.07 44.28 -6.48
C ALA A 310 -15.54 44.20 -5.00
N ILE A 311 -16.85 44.42 -4.76
CA ILE A 311 -17.48 44.37 -3.42
C ILE A 311 -17.16 43.03 -2.70
N SER A 312 -17.12 41.92 -3.47
CA SER A 312 -16.78 40.58 -2.91
C SER A 312 -15.39 40.54 -2.28
N GLN A 313 -14.40 41.18 -2.88
CA GLN A 313 -13.04 41.22 -2.34
C GLN A 313 -12.95 42.04 -1.04
N VAL A 314 -13.73 43.09 -0.91
CA VAL A 314 -13.79 43.90 0.33
C VAL A 314 -14.39 43.06 1.47
N VAL A 315 -15.42 42.28 1.17
CA VAL A 315 -16.05 41.36 2.16
C VAL A 315 -15.06 40.27 2.57
N GLU A 316 -14.40 39.63 1.63
CA GLU A 316 -13.39 38.59 1.90
C GLU A 316 -12.21 39.13 2.75
N ILE A 317 -11.75 40.34 2.51
CA ILE A 317 -10.74 40.99 3.34
C ILE A 317 -11.26 41.23 4.76
N SER A 318 -12.54 41.63 4.93
CA SER A 318 -13.14 41.82 6.25
C SER A 318 -13.23 40.52 7.03
N GLU A 319 -13.67 39.42 6.40
CA GLU A 319 -13.74 38.09 7.00
C GLU A 319 -12.35 37.61 7.41
N ALA A 320 -11.34 37.79 6.54
CA ALA A 320 -9.97 37.42 6.84
C ALA A 320 -9.38 38.23 8.01
N LEU A 321 -9.74 39.51 8.12
CA LEU A 321 -9.38 40.37 9.26
C LEU A 321 -10.02 39.88 10.57
N ASP A 322 -11.29 39.50 10.55
CA ASP A 322 -12.00 38.98 11.71
C ASP A 322 -11.39 37.66 12.18
N ARG A 323 -11.13 36.75 11.28
CA ARG A 323 -10.45 35.48 11.58
C ARG A 323 -9.01 35.69 12.07
N ALA A 324 -8.33 36.71 11.61
CA ALA A 324 -7.03 37.10 12.14
C ALA A 324 -7.13 37.70 13.53
N MET A 325 -8.15 38.54 13.80
CA MET A 325 -8.40 39.13 15.11
C MET A 325 -8.75 38.08 16.17
N SER A 326 -9.53 37.07 15.81
CA SER A 326 -9.83 35.91 16.66
C SER A 326 -8.63 34.99 16.87
N GLY A 327 -7.58 35.18 16.10
CA GLY A 327 -6.36 34.31 16.15
C GLY A 327 -6.54 32.95 15.49
N GLU A 328 -7.53 32.79 14.62
CA GLU A 328 -7.78 31.56 13.88
C GLU A 328 -6.74 31.37 12.78
N ILE A 329 -6.32 32.42 12.09
CA ILE A 329 -5.34 32.39 11.00
C ILE A 329 -4.16 33.34 11.26
N GLY A 330 -3.01 32.99 10.70
CA GLY A 330 -1.83 33.85 10.56
C GLY A 330 -1.61 34.26 9.11
N PHE A 331 -0.66 35.16 8.84
CA PHE A 331 -0.27 35.60 7.50
C PHE A 331 1.21 35.44 7.28
N GLY A 332 1.60 35.20 6.04
CA GLY A 332 3.01 35.12 5.65
C GLY A 332 3.21 35.31 4.15
N GLN A 333 4.46 35.52 3.79
CA GLN A 333 4.91 35.59 2.39
C GLN A 333 5.15 34.19 1.87
N HIS A 334 4.42 33.81 0.85
CA HIS A 334 4.47 32.50 0.20
C HIS A 334 5.02 32.64 -1.22
N HIS A 335 5.80 31.64 -1.62
CA HIS A 335 6.23 31.41 -3.00
C HIS A 335 6.04 29.94 -3.34
N LEU A 336 5.57 29.66 -4.56
CA LEU A 336 5.45 28.31 -5.08
C LEU A 336 6.08 28.22 -6.47
N SER A 337 6.93 27.23 -6.67
CA SER A 337 7.50 26.87 -7.97
C SER A 337 7.48 25.37 -8.19
N VAL A 338 7.33 24.97 -9.45
CA VAL A 338 7.38 23.59 -9.94
C VAL A 338 8.53 23.49 -10.94
N MET A 339 9.56 22.77 -10.63
CA MET A 339 10.65 22.44 -11.56
C MET A 339 10.34 21.11 -12.22
N CYS A 340 9.99 21.12 -13.51
CA CYS A 340 9.80 19.92 -14.33
C CYS A 340 11.17 19.46 -14.83
N ILE A 341 11.41 18.15 -14.83
CA ILE A 341 12.69 17.53 -15.20
C ILE A 341 12.45 16.40 -16.18
N GLU A 342 13.21 16.37 -17.29
CA GLU A 342 13.09 15.37 -18.34
C GLU A 342 14.43 15.09 -19.03
N GLU A 343 14.53 13.94 -19.70
CA GLU A 343 15.74 13.51 -20.40
C GLU A 343 15.95 14.20 -21.76
N ASN A 344 14.90 14.77 -22.33
CA ASN A 344 14.96 15.47 -23.60
C ASN A 344 14.05 16.70 -23.65
N LEU A 345 14.38 17.64 -24.54
CA LEU A 345 13.69 18.92 -24.63
C LEU A 345 12.22 18.81 -25.08
N LYS A 346 11.88 17.83 -25.89
CA LYS A 346 10.49 17.63 -26.37
C LYS A 346 9.57 17.18 -25.23
N SER A 347 10.00 16.20 -24.44
CA SER A 347 9.28 15.76 -23.24
C SER A 347 9.19 16.89 -22.21
N LEU A 348 10.26 17.68 -22.05
CA LEU A 348 10.25 18.83 -21.15
C LEU A 348 9.20 19.89 -21.56
N GLU A 349 9.05 20.22 -22.85
CA GLU A 349 8.01 21.16 -23.30
C GLU A 349 6.60 20.63 -22.99
N ASN A 350 6.36 19.31 -23.14
CA ASN A 350 5.10 18.67 -22.76
C ASN A 350 4.88 18.75 -21.24
N ALA A 351 5.87 18.39 -20.44
CA ALA A 351 5.82 18.44 -18.98
C ALA A 351 5.52 19.85 -18.46
N VAL A 352 6.22 20.87 -19.01
CA VAL A 352 5.98 22.28 -18.69
C VAL A 352 4.56 22.70 -19.06
N SER A 353 4.04 22.28 -20.22
CA SER A 353 2.68 22.60 -20.64
C SER A 353 1.65 22.01 -19.67
N MET A 354 1.83 20.75 -19.26
CA MET A 354 0.97 20.11 -18.28
C MET A 354 1.06 20.84 -16.90
N ALA A 355 2.24 21.18 -16.45
CA ALA A 355 2.43 21.91 -15.20
C ALA A 355 1.79 23.32 -15.24
N LEU A 356 1.89 24.04 -16.37
CA LEU A 356 1.23 25.33 -16.53
C LEU A 356 -0.30 25.21 -16.44
N VAL A 357 -0.87 24.20 -17.09
CA VAL A 357 -2.32 23.93 -17.03
C VAL A 357 -2.74 23.60 -15.60
N GLU A 358 -1.98 22.73 -14.90
CA GLU A 358 -2.33 22.32 -13.56
C GLU A 358 -2.22 23.47 -12.55
N VAL A 359 -1.17 24.27 -12.61
CA VAL A 359 -1.07 25.46 -11.75
C VAL A 359 -2.19 26.47 -12.08
N SER A 360 -2.59 26.60 -13.35
CA SER A 360 -3.70 27.48 -13.74
C SER A 360 -5.06 26.93 -13.32
N SER A 361 -5.24 25.61 -13.20
CA SER A 361 -6.48 25.00 -12.72
C SER A 361 -6.80 25.35 -11.27
N THR A 362 -5.80 25.76 -10.49
CA THR A 362 -6.00 26.30 -9.12
C THR A 362 -6.70 27.67 -9.11
N GLY A 363 -7.06 28.21 -10.26
CA GLY A 363 -7.65 29.54 -10.40
C GLY A 363 -6.62 30.68 -10.40
N GLY A 364 -5.35 30.36 -10.28
CA GLY A 364 -4.24 31.29 -10.28
C GLY A 364 -3.64 31.52 -11.66
N MET A 365 -2.74 32.48 -11.78
CA MET A 365 -1.96 32.73 -12.99
C MET A 365 -0.59 32.07 -12.88
N SER A 366 -0.31 31.12 -13.76
CA SER A 366 1.00 30.47 -13.86
C SER A 366 1.93 31.19 -14.83
N VAL A 367 3.22 31.08 -14.63
CA VAL A 367 4.24 31.60 -15.52
C VAL A 367 5.45 30.66 -15.61
N ARG A 368 5.91 30.40 -16.84
CA ARG A 368 7.21 29.77 -17.05
C ARG A 368 8.31 30.79 -16.83
N GLU A 369 9.23 30.53 -15.93
CA GLU A 369 10.34 31.40 -15.62
C GLU A 369 11.33 31.49 -16.80
N LYS A 370 11.87 32.68 -17.01
CA LYS A 370 12.84 32.96 -18.07
C LYS A 370 14.02 33.77 -17.47
N VAL A 371 13.82 35.05 -17.20
CA VAL A 371 14.83 35.92 -16.58
C VAL A 371 15.07 35.55 -15.13
N ASN A 372 13.99 35.10 -14.45
CA ASN A 372 14.01 34.75 -13.04
C ASN A 372 14.32 33.23 -12.80
N MET A 373 14.70 32.49 -13.87
CA MET A 373 14.90 31.04 -13.78
C MET A 373 16.03 30.68 -12.82
N GLU A 374 17.20 31.29 -12.98
CA GLU A 374 18.35 31.00 -12.12
C GLU A 374 18.12 31.42 -10.66
N PRO A 375 17.65 32.63 -10.34
CA PRO A 375 17.28 32.93 -8.96
C PRO A 375 16.24 31.98 -8.37
N THR A 376 15.17 31.63 -9.12
CA THR A 376 14.14 30.72 -8.64
C THR A 376 14.70 29.31 -8.40
N PHE A 377 15.60 28.83 -9.25
CA PHE A 377 16.29 27.55 -9.07
C PHE A 377 17.03 27.51 -7.72
N TRP A 378 17.88 28.50 -7.46
CA TRP A 378 18.61 28.60 -6.19
C TRP A 378 17.69 28.87 -4.98
N GLY A 379 16.57 29.52 -5.23
CA GLY A 379 15.53 29.78 -4.23
C GLY A 379 14.79 28.53 -3.75
N GLN A 380 14.89 27.41 -4.46
CA GLN A 380 14.28 26.13 -4.02
C GLN A 380 15.02 25.51 -2.83
N ILE A 381 16.30 25.88 -2.63
CA ILE A 381 17.10 25.35 -1.51
C ILE A 381 16.60 25.97 -0.20
N PRO A 382 16.31 25.16 0.85
CA PRO A 382 15.87 25.67 2.14
C PRO A 382 16.84 26.70 2.73
N GLY A 383 16.32 27.85 3.15
CA GLY A 383 17.08 28.95 3.68
C GLY A 383 17.42 30.09 2.67
N ASN A 384 17.27 29.84 1.37
CA ASN A 384 17.64 30.76 0.30
C ASN A 384 16.53 31.77 -0.06
N PHE A 385 15.84 32.34 0.92
CA PHE A 385 14.70 33.24 0.71
C PHE A 385 15.03 34.52 -0.11
N HIS A 386 16.29 34.91 -0.17
CA HIS A 386 16.72 36.11 -0.87
C HIS A 386 16.69 35.98 -2.39
N TYR A 387 16.72 34.74 -2.92
CA TYR A 387 16.60 34.50 -4.36
C TYR A 387 15.15 34.48 -4.85
N LEU A 388 14.16 34.43 -3.96
CA LEU A 388 12.75 34.34 -4.32
C LEU A 388 12.19 35.70 -4.73
N GLY A 389 11.94 35.89 -6.03
CA GLY A 389 11.42 37.14 -6.58
C GLY A 389 9.89 37.29 -6.53
N ARG A 390 9.15 36.18 -6.61
CA ARG A 390 7.68 36.20 -6.66
C ARG A 390 7.10 35.70 -5.33
N LYS A 391 6.85 36.63 -4.42
CA LYS A 391 6.22 36.34 -3.12
C LYS A 391 4.88 37.04 -3.05
N SER A 392 3.87 36.35 -2.53
CA SER A 392 2.55 36.90 -2.25
C SER A 392 2.16 36.62 -0.81
N THR A 393 1.39 37.53 -0.22
CA THR A 393 0.88 37.34 1.14
C THR A 393 -0.35 36.42 1.08
N ILE A 394 -0.29 35.32 1.79
CA ILE A 394 -1.40 34.39 1.99
C ILE A 394 -1.61 34.13 3.49
N ASN A 395 -2.79 33.60 3.85
CA ASN A 395 -3.05 33.17 5.22
C ASN A 395 -2.63 31.69 5.42
N THR A 396 -2.55 31.27 6.68
CA THR A 396 -2.14 29.91 7.04
C THR A 396 -3.16 28.84 6.62
N SER A 397 -4.46 29.16 6.49
CA SER A 397 -5.47 28.25 5.97
C SER A 397 -5.27 27.98 4.47
N ASN A 398 -4.90 29.02 3.68
CA ASN A 398 -4.52 28.84 2.29
C ASN A 398 -3.22 28.03 2.16
N LEU A 399 -2.23 28.31 3.01
CA LEU A 399 -1.00 27.53 3.07
C LEU A 399 -1.28 26.04 3.35
N ALA A 400 -2.19 25.74 4.27
CA ALA A 400 -2.62 24.38 4.57
C ALA A 400 -3.31 23.69 3.39
N SER A 401 -3.98 24.44 2.53
CA SER A 401 -4.55 23.94 1.27
C SER A 401 -3.48 23.56 0.24
N PHE A 402 -2.44 24.41 0.07
CA PHE A 402 -1.31 24.11 -0.81
C PHE A 402 -0.38 23.02 -0.28
N ASN A 403 -0.44 22.73 1.02
CA ASN A 403 0.36 21.74 1.70
C ASN A 403 -0.55 20.68 2.34
N SER A 404 -1.26 19.94 1.51
CA SER A 404 -2.16 18.86 1.96
C SER A 404 -1.38 17.68 2.53
N PHE A 405 -0.13 17.50 2.12
CA PHE A 405 0.72 16.34 2.43
C PHE A 405 0.04 15.02 2.08
N HIS A 406 -0.77 15.05 1.02
CA HIS A 406 -1.39 13.88 0.45
C HIS A 406 -0.37 13.03 -0.30
N ASN A 407 -0.53 11.71 -0.23
CA ASN A 407 0.31 10.79 -0.99
C ASN A 407 -0.45 9.50 -1.28
N TYR A 408 0.08 8.71 -2.22
CA TYR A 408 -0.40 7.36 -2.50
C TYR A 408 0.38 6.36 -1.65
N PRO A 409 -0.30 5.42 -0.97
CA PRO A 409 0.36 4.39 -0.20
C PRO A 409 1.25 3.53 -1.11
N LEU A 410 2.48 3.29 -0.69
CA LEU A 410 3.41 2.41 -1.39
C LEU A 410 3.30 0.96 -0.91
N GLY A 411 2.70 0.72 0.25
CA GLY A 411 2.87 -0.52 0.96
C GLY A 411 4.30 -0.70 1.48
N LYS A 412 4.66 -1.92 1.84
CA LYS A 412 5.96 -2.22 2.45
C LYS A 412 6.71 -3.26 1.63
N ALA A 413 7.82 -2.86 1.00
CA ALA A 413 8.61 -3.73 0.11
C ALA A 413 9.35 -4.84 0.89
N HIS A 414 9.94 -4.51 2.05
CA HIS A 414 10.77 -5.39 2.87
C HIS A 414 10.33 -5.43 4.33
N GLY A 415 10.75 -6.47 5.05
CA GLY A 415 10.51 -6.57 6.49
C GLY A 415 9.02 -6.79 6.84
N ASN A 416 8.26 -7.46 5.97
CA ASN A 416 6.93 -7.96 6.27
C ASN A 416 7.01 -9.26 7.08
N PHE A 417 5.87 -9.76 7.55
CA PHE A 417 5.83 -10.94 8.39
C PHE A 417 6.45 -12.18 7.72
N TRP A 418 6.24 -12.36 6.41
CA TRP A 418 6.88 -13.42 5.62
C TRP A 418 8.16 -12.98 4.88
N GLY A 419 8.66 -11.76 5.12
CA GLY A 419 9.85 -11.20 4.48
C GLY A 419 9.54 -10.08 3.50
N ASP A 420 9.79 -10.26 2.23
CA ASP A 420 9.53 -9.29 1.18
C ASP A 420 8.04 -9.22 0.82
N ALA A 421 7.65 -8.22 0.03
CA ALA A 421 6.29 -8.10 -0.48
C ALA A 421 5.87 -9.34 -1.30
N VAL A 422 4.61 -9.69 -1.24
CA VAL A 422 4.04 -10.79 -2.03
C VAL A 422 4.15 -10.47 -3.51
N THR A 423 3.77 -9.27 -3.90
CA THR A 423 3.87 -8.79 -5.30
C THR A 423 3.82 -7.27 -5.34
N VAL A 424 4.11 -6.72 -6.52
CA VAL A 424 3.93 -5.28 -6.80
C VAL A 424 2.72 -5.11 -7.70
N LEU A 425 1.80 -4.25 -7.31
CA LEU A 425 0.59 -3.92 -8.06
C LEU A 425 0.71 -2.52 -8.68
N ASP A 426 0.10 -2.34 -9.84
CA ASP A 426 -0.09 -1.01 -10.44
C ASP A 426 -1.15 -0.23 -9.66
N THR A 427 -1.05 1.11 -9.63
CA THR A 427 -2.06 2.00 -9.06
C THR A 427 -2.57 3.01 -10.10
N THR A 428 -3.61 3.75 -9.74
CA THR A 428 -4.17 4.83 -10.57
C THR A 428 -3.20 6.00 -10.79
N SER A 429 -2.25 6.19 -9.86
CA SER A 429 -1.26 7.28 -9.89
C SER A 429 0.03 6.95 -10.64
N GLY A 430 0.19 5.69 -11.12
CA GLY A 430 1.46 5.18 -11.63
C GLY A 430 2.50 4.94 -10.55
N THR A 431 2.09 4.94 -9.28
CA THR A 431 2.94 4.60 -8.14
C THR A 431 2.87 3.09 -7.89
N PRO A 432 3.98 2.37 -7.65
CA PRO A 432 3.93 0.95 -7.34
C PRO A 432 3.33 0.73 -5.95
N TYR A 433 2.52 -0.32 -5.80
CA TYR A 433 2.01 -0.73 -4.50
C TYR A 433 2.55 -2.11 -4.13
N TYR A 434 3.32 -2.19 -3.06
CA TYR A 434 3.91 -3.43 -2.52
C TYR A 434 2.88 -4.16 -1.69
N PHE A 435 2.18 -5.09 -2.32
CA PHE A 435 1.09 -5.85 -1.70
C PHE A 435 1.61 -6.90 -0.73
N ASN A 436 0.98 -6.99 0.43
CA ASN A 436 1.16 -8.02 1.44
C ASN A 436 -0.20 -8.44 2.00
N PHE A 437 -0.33 -9.72 2.36
CA PHE A 437 -1.52 -10.16 3.11
C PHE A 437 -1.50 -9.67 4.55
N HIS A 438 -0.31 -9.61 5.14
CA HIS A 438 -0.13 -9.31 6.56
C HIS A 438 -0.04 -7.82 6.85
N LEU A 439 -0.80 -7.39 7.86
CA LEU A 439 -0.56 -6.16 8.61
C LEU A 439 -0.03 -6.57 9.98
N ARG A 440 1.26 -6.34 10.23
CA ARG A 440 2.01 -6.94 11.35
C ARG A 440 2.00 -8.46 11.20
N ASP A 441 1.37 -9.20 12.13
CA ASP A 441 1.27 -10.67 12.16
C ASP A 441 -0.14 -11.20 11.80
N ILE A 442 -1.07 -10.32 11.41
CA ILE A 442 -2.42 -10.70 10.98
C ILE A 442 -2.47 -10.73 9.45
N GLY A 443 -2.69 -11.92 8.87
CA GLY A 443 -2.76 -12.11 7.42
C GLY A 443 -4.15 -12.43 6.87
N HIS A 444 -5.17 -12.58 7.73
CA HIS A 444 -6.52 -12.89 7.27
C HIS A 444 -7.02 -11.82 6.31
N THR A 445 -7.57 -12.27 5.18
CA THR A 445 -7.92 -11.41 4.04
C THR A 445 -9.34 -11.72 3.57
N THR A 446 -10.11 -10.70 3.23
CA THR A 446 -11.40 -10.85 2.52
C THR A 446 -11.28 -10.36 1.08
N ILE A 447 -11.86 -11.09 0.13
CA ILE A 447 -11.96 -10.71 -1.29
C ILE A 447 -13.44 -10.73 -1.70
N ILE A 448 -13.95 -9.57 -2.05
CA ILE A 448 -15.38 -9.35 -2.33
C ILE A 448 -15.54 -8.86 -3.76
N GLY A 449 -16.41 -9.50 -4.51
CA GLY A 449 -16.69 -9.06 -5.85
C GLY A 449 -17.76 -9.89 -6.56
N PRO A 450 -18.57 -9.26 -7.42
CA PRO A 450 -19.64 -9.94 -8.16
C PRO A 450 -19.08 -10.96 -9.15
N THR A 451 -19.95 -11.86 -9.61
CA THR A 451 -19.62 -12.83 -10.67
C THR A 451 -19.07 -12.11 -11.89
N GLY A 452 -17.97 -12.60 -12.44
CA GLY A 452 -17.34 -12.04 -13.64
C GLY A 452 -16.41 -10.84 -13.38
N ALA A 453 -16.29 -10.33 -12.16
CA ALA A 453 -15.36 -9.23 -11.82
C ALA A 453 -13.86 -9.64 -11.81
N GLY A 454 -13.56 -10.95 -11.95
CA GLY A 454 -12.19 -11.45 -11.95
C GLY A 454 -11.69 -11.96 -10.60
N LYS A 455 -12.59 -12.22 -9.64
CA LYS A 455 -12.27 -12.71 -8.29
C LYS A 455 -11.34 -13.93 -8.31
N THR A 456 -11.70 -14.98 -9.06
CA THR A 456 -10.93 -16.23 -9.14
C THR A 456 -9.52 -15.99 -9.72
N VAL A 457 -9.41 -15.17 -10.77
CA VAL A 457 -8.11 -14.83 -11.36
C VAL A 457 -7.22 -14.09 -10.35
N LEU A 458 -7.78 -13.15 -9.61
CA LEU A 458 -7.06 -12.41 -8.57
C LEU A 458 -6.61 -13.34 -7.43
N MET A 459 -7.48 -14.21 -6.94
CA MET A 459 -7.14 -15.19 -5.89
C MET A 459 -6.01 -16.11 -6.35
N ASN A 460 -6.13 -16.68 -7.56
CA ASN A 460 -5.13 -17.58 -8.13
C ASN A 460 -3.80 -16.86 -8.37
N PHE A 461 -3.84 -15.60 -8.86
CA PHE A 461 -2.65 -14.77 -9.02
C PHE A 461 -1.93 -14.52 -7.68
N LEU A 462 -2.66 -14.08 -6.65
CA LEU A 462 -2.09 -13.80 -5.34
C LEU A 462 -1.58 -15.08 -4.66
N SER A 463 -2.28 -16.21 -4.84
CA SER A 463 -1.86 -17.52 -4.34
C SER A 463 -0.58 -18.00 -5.04
N ALA A 464 -0.46 -17.79 -6.37
CA ALA A 464 0.76 -18.09 -7.12
C ALA A 464 1.94 -17.24 -6.65
N GLN A 465 1.72 -15.95 -6.44
CA GLN A 465 2.75 -15.04 -5.94
C GLN A 465 3.20 -15.37 -4.51
N ALA A 466 2.30 -15.88 -3.67
CA ALA A 466 2.63 -16.32 -2.31
C ALA A 466 3.53 -17.57 -2.29
N GLN A 467 3.57 -18.37 -3.37
CA GLN A 467 4.41 -19.57 -3.42
C GLN A 467 5.92 -19.27 -3.28
N LYS A 468 6.36 -18.03 -3.55
CA LYS A 468 7.76 -17.62 -3.29
C LYS A 468 8.20 -17.78 -1.82
N PHE A 469 7.26 -17.81 -0.90
CA PHE A 469 7.50 -18.07 0.53
C PHE A 469 7.41 -19.56 0.90
N ARG A 470 7.30 -20.46 -0.09
CA ARG A 470 7.10 -21.91 0.10
C ARG A 470 5.89 -22.19 0.98
N CYS A 471 4.83 -21.38 0.85
CA CYS A 471 3.65 -21.56 1.68
C CYS A 471 2.88 -22.83 1.26
N ARG A 472 2.38 -23.54 2.28
CA ARG A 472 1.39 -24.57 2.07
C ARG A 472 0.06 -23.93 1.68
N LEU A 473 -0.65 -24.53 0.74
CA LEU A 473 -1.92 -23.99 0.24
C LEU A 473 -3.03 -25.05 0.34
N PHE A 474 -4.08 -24.70 1.07
CA PHE A 474 -5.33 -25.44 1.09
C PHE A 474 -6.41 -24.59 0.45
N PHE A 475 -6.97 -25.07 -0.66
CA PHE A 475 -7.93 -24.30 -1.45
C PHE A 475 -9.27 -25.03 -1.53
N PHE A 476 -10.30 -24.46 -0.92
CA PHE A 476 -11.69 -24.92 -1.02
C PHE A 476 -12.33 -24.17 -2.20
N ASP A 477 -12.42 -24.86 -3.32
CA ASP A 477 -12.83 -24.33 -4.62
C ASP A 477 -14.33 -24.59 -4.85
N LYS A 478 -14.96 -23.73 -5.62
CA LYS A 478 -16.33 -23.92 -6.10
C LYS A 478 -16.38 -23.78 -7.62
N ASP A 479 -17.10 -24.69 -8.24
CA ASP A 479 -17.27 -24.74 -9.69
C ASP A 479 -15.95 -24.92 -10.48
N ARG A 480 -14.94 -25.56 -9.87
CA ARG A 480 -13.64 -25.91 -10.47
C ARG A 480 -12.85 -24.72 -10.99
N GLY A 481 -13.06 -23.55 -10.40
CA GLY A 481 -12.45 -22.29 -10.84
C GLY A 481 -10.95 -22.22 -10.64
N ALA A 482 -10.42 -22.92 -9.65
CA ALA A 482 -9.00 -22.98 -9.33
C ALA A 482 -8.30 -24.26 -9.79
N GLU A 483 -9.00 -25.25 -10.31
CA GLU A 483 -8.42 -26.57 -10.61
C GLU A 483 -7.22 -26.50 -11.54
N ILE A 484 -7.32 -25.75 -12.66
CA ILE A 484 -6.24 -25.63 -13.64
C ILE A 484 -4.99 -25.04 -12.96
N PHE A 485 -5.18 -23.98 -12.19
CA PHE A 485 -4.12 -23.32 -11.44
C PHE A 485 -3.49 -24.26 -10.40
N LEU A 486 -4.30 -24.93 -9.58
CA LEU A 486 -3.80 -25.79 -8.52
C LEU A 486 -3.01 -26.97 -9.07
N ARG A 487 -3.45 -27.59 -10.19
CA ARG A 487 -2.67 -28.61 -10.89
C ARG A 487 -1.40 -28.03 -11.52
N ALA A 488 -1.44 -26.81 -12.04
CA ALA A 488 -0.27 -26.15 -12.62
C ALA A 488 0.84 -25.87 -11.59
N ILE A 489 0.53 -25.85 -10.31
CA ILE A 489 1.51 -25.71 -9.22
C ILE A 489 1.77 -27.03 -8.49
N ASN A 490 1.60 -28.17 -9.18
CA ASN A 490 1.77 -29.52 -8.64
C ASN A 490 0.85 -29.83 -7.43
N GLY A 491 -0.33 -29.22 -7.35
CA GLY A 491 -1.30 -29.44 -6.31
C GLY A 491 -2.12 -30.72 -6.54
N LYS A 492 -2.49 -31.38 -5.45
CA LYS A 492 -3.49 -32.47 -5.46
C LYS A 492 -4.90 -31.86 -5.42
N TYR A 493 -5.70 -32.19 -6.42
CA TYR A 493 -7.08 -31.70 -6.53
C TYR A 493 -8.09 -32.84 -6.36
N THR A 494 -8.94 -32.73 -5.34
CA THR A 494 -9.91 -33.77 -4.96
C THR A 494 -11.32 -33.23 -5.15
N ILE A 495 -12.15 -33.98 -5.90
CA ILE A 495 -13.58 -33.65 -6.06
C ILE A 495 -14.34 -34.31 -4.92
N VAL A 496 -14.98 -33.50 -4.07
CA VAL A 496 -15.80 -33.98 -2.95
C VAL A 496 -17.25 -34.06 -3.41
N ASP A 497 -17.60 -35.22 -3.93
CA ASP A 497 -18.95 -35.49 -4.46
C ASP A 497 -19.62 -36.58 -3.61
N PRO A 498 -20.68 -36.27 -2.81
CA PRO A 498 -21.37 -37.23 -2.00
C PRO A 498 -21.93 -38.44 -2.77
N GLY A 499 -22.17 -38.29 -4.08
CA GLY A 499 -22.64 -39.37 -4.97
C GLY A 499 -21.55 -40.32 -5.45
N LYS A 500 -20.26 -39.98 -5.23
CA LYS A 500 -19.08 -40.75 -5.65
C LYS A 500 -18.25 -41.16 -4.46
N GLN A 501 -17.36 -42.14 -4.67
CA GLN A 501 -16.40 -42.53 -3.65
C GLN A 501 -15.41 -41.41 -3.40
N CYS A 502 -15.46 -40.82 -2.19
CA CYS A 502 -14.55 -39.72 -1.79
C CYS A 502 -13.24 -40.26 -1.23
N GLY A 503 -13.23 -41.48 -0.71
CA GLY A 503 -12.02 -42.09 -0.16
C GLY A 503 -11.61 -41.57 1.21
N PHE A 504 -12.52 -40.99 1.98
CA PHE A 504 -12.23 -40.50 3.34
C PHE A 504 -12.49 -41.61 4.34
N ASN A 505 -11.57 -41.71 5.33
CA ASN A 505 -11.78 -42.63 6.45
C ASN A 505 -11.17 -42.06 7.75
N PRO A 506 -11.95 -41.26 8.51
CA PRO A 506 -11.49 -40.68 9.77
C PRO A 506 -11.10 -41.69 10.82
N LEU A 507 -11.63 -42.94 10.77
CA LEU A 507 -11.34 -43.98 11.74
C LEU A 507 -9.91 -44.55 11.65
N LEU A 508 -9.20 -44.26 10.56
CA LEU A 508 -7.79 -44.61 10.39
C LEU A 508 -6.83 -43.60 11.07
N LEU A 509 -7.33 -42.51 11.62
CA LEU A 509 -6.49 -41.54 12.34
C LEU A 509 -5.73 -42.22 13.50
N PRO A 510 -4.47 -41.79 13.78
CA PRO A 510 -3.68 -42.31 14.90
C PRO A 510 -4.42 -42.20 16.24
N ASP A 511 -4.16 -43.14 17.15
CA ASP A 511 -4.76 -43.15 18.50
C ASP A 511 -4.09 -42.06 19.37
N THR A 512 -4.67 -40.89 19.38
CA THR A 512 -4.25 -39.75 20.23
C THR A 512 -5.49 -39.19 20.95
N GLY A 513 -5.28 -38.53 22.08
CA GLY A 513 -6.38 -37.88 22.82
C GLY A 513 -7.15 -36.87 21.95
N GLU A 514 -6.44 -36.12 21.12
CA GLU A 514 -7.02 -35.14 20.20
C GLU A 514 -7.91 -35.81 19.13
N ASN A 515 -7.41 -36.85 18.48
CA ASN A 515 -8.18 -37.62 17.48
C ASN A 515 -9.40 -38.30 18.08
N ARG A 516 -9.30 -38.80 19.33
CA ARG A 516 -10.45 -39.37 20.03
C ARG A 516 -11.54 -38.36 20.31
N ILE A 517 -11.19 -37.16 20.74
CA ILE A 517 -12.13 -36.04 20.94
C ILE A 517 -12.77 -35.64 19.59
N PHE A 518 -11.97 -35.51 18.55
CA PHE A 518 -12.47 -35.22 17.21
C PHE A 518 -13.43 -36.30 16.72
N LEU A 519 -13.09 -37.60 16.81
CA LEU A 519 -13.92 -38.69 16.37
C LEU A 519 -15.26 -38.72 17.11
N LEU A 520 -15.27 -38.40 18.41
CA LEU A 520 -16.51 -38.29 19.17
C LEU A 520 -17.41 -37.18 18.64
N GLU A 521 -16.88 -36.02 18.42
CA GLU A 521 -17.63 -34.87 17.84
C GLU A 521 -18.11 -35.17 16.41
N TRP A 522 -17.26 -35.80 15.61
CA TRP A 522 -17.60 -36.22 14.26
C TRP A 522 -18.69 -37.25 14.20
N LEU A 523 -18.61 -38.32 15.01
CA LEU A 523 -19.67 -39.34 15.12
C LEU A 523 -20.98 -38.76 15.64
N LYS A 524 -20.93 -37.88 16.65
CA LYS A 524 -22.12 -37.13 17.10
C LYS A 524 -22.76 -36.39 15.92
N GLN A 525 -21.94 -35.74 15.09
CA GLN A 525 -22.47 -35.02 13.92
C GLN A 525 -23.13 -35.96 12.91
N LEU A 526 -22.55 -37.15 12.65
CA LEU A 526 -23.14 -38.14 11.76
C LEU A 526 -24.52 -38.60 12.22
N VAL A 527 -24.68 -38.88 13.52
CA VAL A 527 -25.95 -39.39 14.07
C VAL A 527 -26.97 -38.30 14.39
N SER A 528 -26.60 -37.02 14.44
CA SER A 528 -27.52 -35.90 14.71
C SER A 528 -28.08 -35.26 13.45
N VAL A 529 -27.69 -35.70 12.26
CA VAL A 529 -28.11 -35.13 10.98
C VAL A 529 -29.62 -35.09 10.80
N LEU A 530 -30.35 -36.01 11.40
CA LEU A 530 -31.81 -36.08 11.34
C LEU A 530 -32.52 -35.20 12.41
N GLY A 531 -31.76 -34.41 13.19
CA GLY A 531 -32.29 -33.44 14.16
C GLY A 531 -32.69 -34.05 15.53
N GLU A 532 -32.38 -35.32 15.75
CA GLU A 532 -32.66 -35.95 17.04
C GLU A 532 -31.59 -35.61 18.09
N PRO A 533 -31.99 -35.35 19.34
CA PRO A 533 -31.02 -35.02 20.40
C PRO A 533 -30.18 -36.25 20.77
N ILE A 534 -28.93 -35.98 21.16
CA ILE A 534 -27.99 -36.99 21.63
C ILE A 534 -28.06 -37.06 23.16
N SER A 535 -28.37 -38.23 23.71
CA SER A 535 -28.42 -38.46 25.15
C SER A 535 -27.02 -38.73 25.73
N ALA A 536 -26.90 -38.69 27.05
CA ALA A 536 -25.67 -39.09 27.73
C ALA A 536 -25.31 -40.58 27.49
N GLU A 537 -26.32 -41.44 27.32
CA GLU A 537 -26.13 -42.85 26.99
C GLU A 537 -25.58 -43.01 25.57
N ASP A 538 -26.09 -42.23 24.61
CA ASP A 538 -25.56 -42.21 23.24
C ASP A 538 -24.08 -41.82 23.23
N VAL A 539 -23.69 -40.81 24.01
CA VAL A 539 -22.30 -40.38 24.13
C VAL A 539 -21.42 -41.50 24.69
N ALA A 540 -21.90 -42.24 25.66
CA ALA A 540 -21.17 -43.39 26.22
C ALA A 540 -20.98 -44.51 25.19
N LEU A 541 -22.02 -44.81 24.39
CA LEU A 541 -21.98 -45.81 23.31
C LEU A 541 -21.01 -45.34 22.18
N LEU A 542 -21.06 -44.10 21.76
CA LEU A 542 -20.12 -43.54 20.76
C LEU A 542 -18.67 -43.61 21.25
N THR A 543 -18.44 -43.29 22.53
CA THR A 543 -17.11 -43.43 23.15
C THR A 543 -16.63 -44.87 23.18
N SER A 544 -17.54 -45.82 23.49
CA SER A 544 -17.24 -47.25 23.45
C SER A 544 -16.90 -47.72 22.05
N ALA A 545 -17.63 -47.25 21.02
CA ALA A 545 -17.36 -47.57 19.62
C ALA A 545 -15.97 -47.07 19.18
N ILE A 546 -15.57 -45.86 19.60
CA ILE A 546 -14.22 -45.35 19.32
C ILE A 546 -13.13 -46.20 20.00
N ASN A 547 -13.36 -46.60 21.26
CA ASN A 547 -12.47 -47.50 21.97
C ASN A 547 -12.40 -48.90 21.29
N GLY A 548 -13.53 -49.36 20.74
CA GLY A 548 -13.60 -50.60 19.95
C GLY A 548 -12.82 -50.45 18.64
N ASN A 549 -12.97 -49.33 17.93
CA ASN A 549 -12.25 -49.06 16.68
C ASN A 549 -10.73 -49.22 16.85
N TYR A 550 -10.15 -48.63 17.90
CA TYR A 550 -8.72 -48.73 18.13
C TYR A 550 -8.21 -50.10 18.55
N LYS A 551 -9.11 -50.99 18.91
CA LYS A 551 -8.79 -52.44 19.15
C LYS A 551 -8.83 -53.25 17.86
N LEU A 552 -9.46 -52.74 16.79
CA LEU A 552 -9.50 -53.41 15.50
C LEU A 552 -8.16 -53.26 14.77
N ASP A 553 -7.85 -54.24 13.95
CA ASP A 553 -6.77 -54.11 12.97
C ASP A 553 -7.04 -52.91 12.06
N PRO A 554 -6.07 -52.06 11.74
CA PRO A 554 -6.25 -50.89 10.87
C PRO A 554 -7.06 -51.18 9.60
N LYS A 555 -6.88 -52.31 8.96
CA LYS A 555 -7.63 -52.76 7.78
C LYS A 555 -9.14 -52.91 8.00
N ASN A 556 -9.54 -53.05 9.26
CA ASN A 556 -10.94 -53.25 9.66
C ASN A 556 -11.57 -52.01 10.29
N ARG A 557 -10.88 -50.88 10.31
CA ARG A 557 -11.37 -49.62 10.88
C ARG A 557 -12.23 -48.87 9.87
N LYS A 558 -13.51 -49.17 9.81
CA LYS A 558 -14.53 -48.54 8.96
C LYS A 558 -15.83 -48.32 9.71
N LEU A 559 -16.70 -47.45 9.23
CA LEU A 559 -18.02 -47.22 9.83
C LEU A 559 -18.88 -48.49 9.90
N SER A 560 -18.87 -49.27 8.84
CA SER A 560 -19.58 -50.53 8.83
C SER A 560 -19.15 -51.52 9.94
N ASN A 561 -17.87 -51.49 10.34
CA ASN A 561 -17.32 -52.35 11.37
C ASN A 561 -17.49 -51.82 12.79
N ILE A 562 -17.70 -50.48 12.95
CA ILE A 562 -17.99 -49.91 14.27
C ILE A 562 -19.48 -49.78 14.57
N ALA A 563 -20.34 -49.79 13.55
CA ALA A 563 -21.80 -49.72 13.73
C ALA A 563 -22.36 -50.76 14.70
N PRO A 564 -21.89 -52.05 14.74
CA PRO A 564 -22.35 -53.03 15.71
C PRO A 564 -22.12 -52.67 17.19
N PHE A 565 -21.11 -51.80 17.49
CA PHE A 565 -20.90 -51.30 18.86
C PHE A 565 -22.00 -50.34 19.34
N LEU A 566 -22.81 -49.81 18.44
CA LEU A 566 -23.91 -48.87 18.71
C LEU A 566 -25.24 -49.59 18.97
N GLY A 567 -25.28 -50.91 18.94
CA GLY A 567 -26.47 -51.73 19.18
C GLY A 567 -27.16 -52.19 17.90
N LEU A 568 -28.43 -52.61 18.02
CA LEU A 568 -29.22 -53.09 16.88
C LEU A 568 -29.75 -51.92 16.02
N GLU A 569 -29.70 -52.11 14.72
CA GLU A 569 -30.34 -51.18 13.77
C GLU A 569 -31.86 -51.19 13.91
N GLY A 570 -32.45 -50.01 14.06
CA GLY A 570 -33.89 -49.81 14.15
C GLY A 570 -34.24 -48.31 14.06
N PRO A 571 -35.53 -48.01 13.81
CA PRO A 571 -35.98 -46.60 13.73
C PRO A 571 -35.64 -45.83 15.01
N GLY A 572 -34.90 -44.72 14.90
CA GLY A 572 -34.52 -43.84 16.01
C GLY A 572 -33.36 -44.36 16.87
N THR A 573 -32.88 -45.61 16.69
CA THR A 573 -31.67 -46.09 17.40
C THR A 573 -30.41 -45.46 16.88
N LEU A 574 -29.35 -45.40 17.69
CA LEU A 574 -28.09 -44.83 17.33
C LEU A 574 -27.45 -45.52 16.10
N ALA A 575 -27.50 -46.85 16.05
CA ALA A 575 -27.08 -47.66 14.90
C ALA A 575 -27.91 -47.34 13.65
N GLY A 576 -29.26 -47.19 13.80
CA GLY A 576 -30.14 -46.80 12.67
C GLY A 576 -29.87 -45.41 12.14
N ARG A 577 -29.50 -44.44 12.99
CA ARG A 577 -29.10 -43.11 12.57
C ARG A 577 -27.76 -43.12 11.81
N LEU A 578 -26.84 -44.02 12.15
CA LEU A 578 -25.57 -44.18 11.45
C LEU A 578 -25.72 -44.93 10.12
N ALA A 579 -26.77 -45.70 9.91
CA ALA A 579 -26.94 -46.62 8.76
C ALA A 579 -26.82 -45.91 7.39
N MET A 580 -27.19 -44.63 7.29
CA MET A 580 -27.02 -43.88 6.03
C MET A 580 -25.54 -43.66 5.64
N TRP A 581 -24.59 -43.81 6.55
CA TRP A 581 -23.18 -43.52 6.34
C TRP A 581 -22.29 -44.74 6.08
N HIS A 582 -22.82 -45.96 6.09
CA HIS A 582 -22.02 -47.15 5.87
C HIS A 582 -22.75 -48.21 5.01
N SER A 583 -22.01 -49.17 4.53
CA SER A 583 -22.54 -50.33 3.75
C SER A 583 -23.31 -49.87 2.48
N ASN A 584 -24.62 -50.03 2.43
CA ASN A 584 -25.47 -49.61 1.33
C ASN A 584 -26.19 -48.28 1.58
N GLY A 585 -25.81 -47.57 2.62
CA GLY A 585 -26.37 -46.26 2.96
C GLY A 585 -26.12 -45.17 1.87
N SER A 586 -27.00 -44.20 1.78
CA SER A 586 -26.98 -43.19 0.74
C SER A 586 -25.67 -42.36 0.71
N HIS A 587 -24.98 -42.20 1.85
CA HIS A 587 -23.74 -41.45 2.03
C HIS A 587 -22.54 -42.33 2.41
N ALA A 588 -22.67 -43.66 2.31
CA ALA A 588 -21.59 -44.59 2.66
C ALA A 588 -20.27 -44.33 1.90
N ARG A 589 -20.39 -43.94 0.64
CA ARG A 589 -19.24 -43.67 -0.25
C ARG A 589 -18.31 -42.53 0.21
N ILE A 590 -18.77 -41.69 1.14
CA ILE A 590 -17.98 -40.59 1.65
C ILE A 590 -16.95 -41.11 2.66
N PHE A 591 -17.35 -41.89 3.68
CA PHE A 591 -16.54 -42.23 4.84
C PHE A 591 -16.30 -43.71 5.10
N ASP A 592 -17.08 -44.61 4.49
CA ASP A 592 -16.96 -46.06 4.70
C ASP A 592 -15.99 -46.67 3.69
N ASN A 593 -14.72 -46.21 3.73
CA ASN A 593 -13.67 -46.60 2.78
C ASN A 593 -12.59 -47.43 3.48
N ASP A 594 -11.87 -48.28 2.71
CA ASP A 594 -10.74 -49.09 3.20
C ASP A 594 -9.50 -48.28 3.50
N GLU A 595 -9.30 -47.20 2.77
CA GLU A 595 -8.14 -46.30 2.89
C GLU A 595 -8.58 -44.85 3.08
N ASP A 596 -7.68 -44.04 3.62
CA ASP A 596 -7.88 -42.59 3.71
C ASP A 596 -6.97 -41.91 2.67
N VAL A 597 -7.57 -41.32 1.66
CA VAL A 597 -6.82 -40.63 0.58
C VAL A 597 -6.19 -39.31 1.01
N ILE A 598 -6.55 -38.79 2.19
CA ILE A 598 -6.03 -37.52 2.70
C ILE A 598 -4.66 -37.76 3.35
N ASP A 599 -3.61 -37.44 2.56
CA ASP A 599 -2.25 -37.43 3.07
C ASP A 599 -1.57 -36.10 2.70
N PHE A 600 -1.45 -35.23 3.70
CA PHE A 600 -0.85 -33.92 3.54
C PHE A 600 0.67 -33.90 3.57
N SER A 601 1.33 -35.08 3.68
CA SER A 601 2.77 -35.19 3.57
C SER A 601 3.26 -35.26 2.11
N GLN A 602 2.38 -35.59 1.17
CA GLN A 602 2.74 -35.86 -0.22
C GLN A 602 2.83 -34.61 -1.11
N ALA A 603 2.28 -33.49 -0.72
CA ALA A 603 2.28 -32.24 -1.46
C ALA A 603 2.16 -31.03 -0.51
N ASN A 604 2.48 -29.86 -1.01
CA ASN A 604 2.28 -28.59 -0.28
C ASN A 604 0.98 -27.87 -0.69
N VAL A 605 0.33 -28.32 -1.77
CA VAL A 605 -0.86 -27.69 -2.33
C VAL A 605 -1.97 -28.70 -2.46
N PHE A 606 -3.13 -28.38 -1.89
CA PHE A 606 -4.33 -29.22 -1.92
C PHE A 606 -5.54 -28.38 -2.30
N GLY A 607 -6.30 -28.87 -3.29
CA GLY A 607 -7.59 -28.32 -3.70
C GLY A 607 -8.73 -29.28 -3.41
N PHE A 608 -9.85 -28.73 -2.95
CA PHE A 608 -11.09 -29.47 -2.69
C PHE A 608 -12.22 -28.83 -3.45
N GLU A 609 -12.79 -29.52 -4.45
CA GLU A 609 -13.99 -29.08 -5.13
C GLU A 609 -15.22 -29.32 -4.26
N MET A 610 -15.96 -28.27 -3.95
CA MET A 610 -17.01 -28.27 -2.96
C MET A 610 -18.43 -28.11 -3.54
N ALA A 611 -18.60 -27.87 -4.85
CA ALA A 611 -19.89 -27.49 -5.43
C ALA A 611 -21.00 -28.52 -5.14
N GLU A 612 -20.74 -29.83 -5.27
CA GLU A 612 -21.74 -30.86 -4.99
C GLU A 612 -21.95 -31.05 -3.48
N LEU A 613 -20.89 -30.93 -2.69
CA LEU A 613 -21.00 -31.00 -1.23
C LEU A 613 -21.84 -29.86 -0.66
N LEU A 614 -21.72 -28.65 -1.19
CA LEU A 614 -22.51 -27.47 -0.76
C LEU A 614 -24.00 -27.62 -1.02
N LYS A 615 -24.42 -28.50 -1.93
CA LYS A 615 -25.83 -28.82 -2.20
C LYS A 615 -26.40 -29.84 -1.21
N ASP A 616 -25.54 -30.65 -0.62
CA ASP A 616 -25.94 -31.72 0.31
C ASP A 616 -25.79 -31.28 1.78
N LYS A 617 -26.90 -30.88 2.36
CA LYS A 617 -26.93 -30.37 3.76
C LYS A 617 -26.50 -31.43 4.78
N PHE A 618 -26.62 -32.74 4.46
CA PHE A 618 -26.28 -33.79 5.39
C PHE A 618 -24.80 -34.06 5.48
N SER A 619 -24.09 -34.12 4.36
CA SER A 619 -22.67 -34.44 4.33
C SER A 619 -21.76 -33.23 4.55
N LEU A 620 -22.24 -31.99 4.34
CA LEU A 620 -21.44 -30.78 4.44
C LEU A 620 -20.70 -30.68 5.78
N SER A 621 -21.43 -30.73 6.90
CA SER A 621 -20.84 -30.55 8.23
C SER A 621 -19.84 -31.66 8.60
N PRO A 622 -20.14 -32.97 8.44
CA PRO A 622 -19.18 -34.02 8.77
C PRO A 622 -17.91 -33.99 7.91
N VAL A 623 -18.03 -33.69 6.61
CA VAL A 623 -16.89 -33.62 5.70
C VAL A 623 -16.00 -32.43 6.06
N LEU A 624 -16.59 -31.27 6.29
CA LEU A 624 -15.80 -30.08 6.68
C LEU A 624 -15.11 -30.28 8.02
N LEU A 625 -15.81 -30.87 9.03
CA LEU A 625 -15.19 -31.20 10.30
C LEU A 625 -13.94 -32.06 10.11
N TYR A 626 -14.04 -33.06 9.24
CA TYR A 626 -12.92 -33.94 8.95
C TYR A 626 -11.77 -33.21 8.25
N LEU A 627 -12.02 -32.49 7.16
CA LEU A 627 -11.01 -31.80 6.41
C LEU A 627 -10.28 -30.76 7.28
N PHE A 628 -11.04 -29.97 8.04
CA PHE A 628 -10.46 -28.95 8.91
C PHE A 628 -9.66 -29.54 10.08
N HIS A 629 -10.09 -30.66 10.66
CA HIS A 629 -9.29 -31.38 11.65
C HIS A 629 -7.97 -31.87 11.05
N ARG A 630 -8.02 -32.47 9.86
CA ARG A 630 -6.81 -32.92 9.15
C ARG A 630 -5.85 -31.79 8.85
N ILE A 631 -6.37 -30.64 8.42
CA ILE A 631 -5.56 -29.43 8.22
C ILE A 631 -4.95 -28.98 9.56
N SER A 632 -5.76 -28.84 10.60
CA SER A 632 -5.29 -28.37 11.91
C SER A 632 -4.14 -29.18 12.47
N ILE A 633 -4.23 -30.50 12.43
CA ILE A 633 -3.17 -31.39 12.93
C ILE A 633 -1.93 -31.42 12.04
N SER A 634 -2.04 -30.91 10.80
CA SER A 634 -0.91 -30.84 9.86
C SER A 634 -0.12 -29.52 9.96
N LEU A 635 -0.64 -28.53 10.70
CA LEU A 635 0.02 -27.22 10.84
C LEU A 635 1.22 -27.33 11.79
N ASP A 636 2.39 -27.01 11.28
CA ASP A 636 3.68 -27.12 11.97
C ASP A 636 4.39 -25.78 12.20
N GLY A 637 3.69 -24.66 11.91
CA GLY A 637 4.26 -23.31 11.99
C GLY A 637 4.94 -22.83 10.70
N SER A 638 4.98 -23.67 9.65
CA SER A 638 5.39 -23.23 8.33
C SER A 638 4.36 -22.27 7.73
N PRO A 639 4.76 -21.33 6.84
CA PRO A 639 3.83 -20.43 6.17
C PRO A 639 2.69 -21.21 5.51
N THR A 640 1.45 -20.91 5.87
CA THR A 640 0.29 -21.62 5.35
C THR A 640 -0.84 -20.66 4.99
N MET A 641 -1.44 -20.88 3.82
CA MET A 641 -2.56 -20.12 3.28
C MET A 641 -3.75 -21.06 3.08
N ILE A 642 -4.90 -20.69 3.63
CA ILE A 642 -6.17 -21.41 3.42
C ILE A 642 -7.10 -20.50 2.63
N VAL A 643 -7.55 -20.92 1.47
CA VAL A 643 -8.47 -20.14 0.62
C VAL A 643 -9.84 -20.78 0.65
N LEU A 644 -10.85 -20.00 0.98
CA LEU A 644 -12.26 -20.42 0.99
C LEU A 644 -13.01 -19.63 -0.07
N ASP A 645 -13.27 -20.25 -1.23
CA ASP A 645 -14.15 -19.64 -2.24
C ASP A 645 -15.61 -19.88 -1.84
N GLU A 646 -16.45 -18.86 -1.98
CA GLU A 646 -17.81 -18.82 -1.43
C GLU A 646 -17.88 -19.14 0.08
N ALA A 647 -16.98 -18.51 0.82
CA ALA A 647 -16.79 -18.75 2.26
C ALA A 647 -18.08 -18.70 3.10
N TRP A 648 -19.08 -17.93 2.68
CA TRP A 648 -20.32 -17.73 3.45
C TRP A 648 -21.19 -18.98 3.52
N ALA A 649 -21.20 -19.79 2.47
CA ALA A 649 -21.89 -21.08 2.50
C ALA A 649 -21.34 -22.03 3.59
N LEU A 650 -20.05 -21.84 3.94
CA LEU A 650 -19.39 -22.57 5.02
C LEU A 650 -19.62 -21.90 6.38
N ILE A 651 -19.60 -20.58 6.42
CA ILE A 651 -19.67 -19.77 7.65
C ILE A 651 -21.09 -19.73 8.24
N ASP A 652 -22.13 -19.79 7.41
CA ASP A 652 -23.52 -19.84 7.87
C ASP A 652 -23.93 -21.21 8.48
N ASN A 653 -23.05 -22.20 8.36
CA ASN A 653 -23.27 -23.47 8.98
C ASN A 653 -23.13 -23.38 10.52
N PRO A 654 -24.17 -23.70 11.32
CA PRO A 654 -24.17 -23.49 12.77
C PRO A 654 -23.11 -24.34 13.51
N VAL A 655 -22.65 -25.43 12.91
CA VAL A 655 -21.59 -26.30 13.46
C VAL A 655 -20.22 -25.69 13.18
N PHE A 656 -20.09 -24.95 12.07
CA PHE A 656 -18.83 -24.42 11.56
C PHE A 656 -18.51 -23.01 12.05
N ALA A 657 -19.50 -22.14 12.16
CA ALA A 657 -19.32 -20.76 12.58
C ALA A 657 -18.50 -20.60 13.88
N PRO A 658 -18.77 -21.34 14.97
CA PRO A 658 -17.95 -21.29 16.17
C PRO A 658 -16.49 -21.72 15.95
N LYS A 659 -16.26 -22.77 15.14
CA LYS A 659 -14.93 -23.30 14.87
C LYS A 659 -14.08 -22.34 14.05
N ILE A 660 -14.66 -21.70 13.03
CA ILE A 660 -13.96 -20.67 12.26
C ILE A 660 -13.59 -19.49 13.16
N LYS A 661 -14.47 -19.07 14.06
CA LYS A 661 -14.19 -18.00 15.01
C LYS A 661 -12.99 -18.31 15.91
N ASP A 662 -12.88 -19.53 16.39
CA ASP A 662 -11.74 -19.98 17.20
C ASP A 662 -10.49 -20.14 16.35
N TRP A 663 -10.62 -20.64 15.14
CA TRP A 663 -9.53 -20.78 14.18
C TRP A 663 -8.86 -19.46 13.85
N LEU A 664 -9.62 -18.42 13.56
CA LEU A 664 -9.07 -17.09 13.29
C LEU A 664 -8.10 -16.61 14.38
N LYS A 665 -8.33 -17.01 15.63
CA LYS A 665 -7.45 -16.65 16.75
C LYS A 665 -6.22 -17.55 16.85
N VAL A 666 -6.37 -18.84 16.55
CA VAL A 666 -5.33 -19.87 16.74
C VAL A 666 -4.38 -19.92 15.55
N LEU A 667 -4.90 -19.83 14.32
CA LEU A 667 -4.13 -19.96 13.08
C LEU A 667 -3.01 -18.91 12.97
N ARG A 668 -3.25 -17.69 13.45
CA ARG A 668 -2.22 -16.65 13.53
C ARG A 668 -0.95 -17.12 14.28
N LYS A 669 -1.11 -17.87 15.38
CA LYS A 669 0.01 -18.41 16.16
C LYS A 669 0.75 -19.53 15.44
N LEU A 670 0.10 -20.15 14.45
CA LEU A 670 0.64 -21.23 13.63
C LEU A 670 1.11 -20.74 12.26
N ASN A 671 1.40 -19.43 12.12
CA ASN A 671 1.85 -18.84 10.88
C ASN A 671 0.92 -19.11 9.69
N THR A 672 -0.39 -19.16 9.97
CA THR A 672 -1.44 -19.52 9.02
C THR A 672 -2.46 -18.41 8.92
N PHE A 673 -2.92 -18.11 7.72
CA PHE A 673 -4.03 -17.17 7.51
C PHE A 673 -5.06 -17.72 6.52
N ILE A 674 -6.25 -17.12 6.55
CA ILE A 674 -7.37 -17.50 5.70
C ILE A 674 -7.69 -16.35 4.74
N VAL A 675 -7.94 -16.69 3.49
CA VAL A 675 -8.54 -15.82 2.49
C VAL A 675 -10.00 -16.21 2.30
N PHE A 676 -10.90 -15.31 2.67
CA PHE A 676 -12.33 -15.45 2.50
C PHE A 676 -12.76 -14.77 1.23
N ALA A 677 -13.28 -15.51 0.27
CA ALA A 677 -13.80 -14.94 -0.95
C ALA A 677 -15.32 -15.07 -1.02
N THR A 678 -16.01 -14.03 -1.51
CA THR A 678 -17.47 -14.06 -1.67
C THR A 678 -17.94 -13.18 -2.82
N GLN A 679 -19.11 -13.50 -3.35
CA GLN A 679 -19.84 -12.68 -4.31
C GLN A 679 -20.90 -11.80 -3.64
N SER A 680 -21.39 -12.18 -2.45
CA SER A 680 -22.48 -11.51 -1.73
C SER A 680 -22.00 -10.88 -0.43
N VAL A 681 -22.14 -9.57 -0.36
CA VAL A 681 -21.92 -8.80 0.89
C VAL A 681 -23.10 -8.96 1.83
N GLU A 682 -24.29 -9.13 1.29
CA GLU A 682 -25.51 -9.31 2.06
C GLU A 682 -25.47 -10.59 2.89
N ASP A 683 -24.96 -11.68 2.33
CA ASP A 683 -24.76 -12.95 3.05
C ASP A 683 -23.67 -12.78 4.11
N ALA A 684 -22.60 -12.09 3.73
CA ALA A 684 -21.53 -11.72 4.65
C ALA A 684 -22.04 -10.99 5.90
N SER A 685 -22.89 -9.99 5.70
CA SER A 685 -23.37 -9.12 6.78
C SER A 685 -24.38 -9.80 7.72
N LYS A 686 -25.08 -10.83 7.26
CA LYS A 686 -26.11 -11.55 8.02
C LYS A 686 -25.53 -12.70 8.84
N SER A 687 -24.29 -13.10 8.57
CA SER A 687 -23.67 -14.22 9.27
C SER A 687 -23.43 -13.92 10.76
N ALA A 688 -23.65 -14.93 11.60
CA ALA A 688 -23.44 -14.84 13.05
C ALA A 688 -21.99 -14.50 13.46
N ILE A 689 -21.03 -14.60 12.56
CA ILE A 689 -19.60 -14.30 12.82
C ILE A 689 -19.08 -13.13 11.98
N SER A 690 -19.96 -12.40 11.28
CA SER A 690 -19.57 -11.28 10.39
C SER A 690 -18.69 -10.26 11.10
N ASP A 691 -19.07 -9.78 12.27
CA ASP A 691 -18.30 -8.82 13.06
C ASP A 691 -16.92 -9.36 13.43
N THR A 692 -16.83 -10.64 13.78
CA THR A 692 -15.54 -11.26 14.12
C THR A 692 -14.64 -11.36 12.89
N LEU A 693 -15.19 -11.74 11.72
CA LEU A 693 -14.43 -11.81 10.48
C LEU A 693 -13.89 -10.46 10.08
N ILE A 694 -14.75 -9.43 10.08
CA ILE A 694 -14.35 -8.07 9.70
C ILE A 694 -13.26 -7.54 10.63
N GLN A 695 -13.39 -7.75 11.95
CA GLN A 695 -12.39 -7.32 12.93
C GLN A 695 -11.07 -8.11 12.86
N GLN A 696 -11.10 -9.36 12.42
CA GLN A 696 -9.91 -10.21 12.33
C GLN A 696 -9.24 -10.18 10.95
N THR A 697 -9.86 -9.59 9.93
CA THR A 697 -9.26 -9.46 8.61
C THR A 697 -8.42 -8.18 8.53
N ALA A 698 -7.13 -8.35 8.30
CA ALA A 698 -6.20 -7.23 8.16
C ALA A 698 -6.26 -6.57 6.79
N THR A 699 -6.57 -7.37 5.76
CA THR A 699 -6.63 -6.95 4.37
C THR A 699 -8.01 -7.23 3.79
N GLN A 700 -8.60 -6.21 3.16
CA GLN A 700 -9.89 -6.32 2.48
C GLN A 700 -9.72 -5.88 1.03
N ILE A 701 -10.16 -6.68 0.09
CA ILE A 701 -10.08 -6.42 -1.34
C ILE A 701 -11.49 -6.38 -1.91
N PHE A 702 -11.83 -5.26 -2.54
CA PHE A 702 -13.14 -5.05 -3.16
C PHE A 702 -12.98 -4.87 -4.66
N LEU A 703 -13.51 -5.81 -5.43
CA LEU A 703 -13.63 -5.67 -6.87
C LEU A 703 -14.80 -4.74 -7.21
N PRO A 704 -14.78 -4.07 -8.37
CA PRO A 704 -15.82 -3.17 -8.79
C PRO A 704 -17.20 -3.83 -8.80
N ASN A 705 -18.19 -3.14 -8.24
CA ASN A 705 -19.58 -3.55 -8.24
C ASN A 705 -20.51 -2.35 -8.44
N LEU A 706 -20.97 -2.13 -9.68
CA LEU A 706 -21.86 -1.02 -10.04
C LEU A 706 -23.21 -1.06 -9.29
N LYS A 707 -23.55 -2.21 -8.68
CA LYS A 707 -24.77 -2.43 -7.88
C LYS A 707 -24.49 -2.44 -6.37
N ALA A 708 -23.30 -2.00 -5.93
CA ALA A 708 -22.96 -1.99 -4.51
C ALA A 708 -23.98 -1.20 -3.69
N THR A 709 -24.54 -1.85 -2.66
CA THR A 709 -25.53 -1.30 -1.75
C THR A 709 -24.85 -0.60 -0.54
N SER A 710 -25.63 0.14 0.26
CA SER A 710 -25.11 0.75 1.50
C SER A 710 -24.61 -0.29 2.52
N VAL A 711 -24.97 -1.56 2.38
CA VAL A 711 -24.49 -2.66 3.22
C VAL A 711 -22.96 -2.78 3.16
N TYR A 712 -22.33 -2.47 2.02
CA TYR A 712 -20.86 -2.40 1.90
C TYR A 712 -20.23 -1.44 2.93
N ARG A 713 -20.85 -0.26 3.15
CA ARG A 713 -20.37 0.71 4.14
C ARG A 713 -20.53 0.19 5.56
N THR A 714 -21.73 -0.26 5.91
CA THR A 714 -22.06 -0.65 7.27
C THR A 714 -21.38 -1.94 7.70
N ALA A 715 -21.30 -2.94 6.81
CA ALA A 715 -20.69 -4.23 7.12
C ALA A 715 -19.16 -4.16 7.18
N PHE A 716 -18.51 -3.42 6.28
CA PHE A 716 -17.04 -3.40 6.16
C PHE A 716 -16.41 -2.08 6.62
N LEU A 717 -17.17 -1.22 7.28
CA LEU A 717 -16.71 0.08 7.80
C LEU A 717 -15.99 0.92 6.72
N LEU A 718 -16.59 0.96 5.52
CA LEU A 718 -16.05 1.74 4.41
C LEU A 718 -16.43 3.21 4.55
N THR A 719 -15.53 4.10 4.11
CA THR A 719 -15.83 5.51 3.92
C THR A 719 -16.85 5.70 2.77
N GLU A 720 -17.47 6.86 2.67
CA GLU A 720 -18.35 7.17 1.52
C GLU A 720 -17.56 7.14 0.22
N ARG A 721 -16.34 7.61 0.25
CA ARG A 721 -15.43 7.64 -0.90
C ARG A 721 -15.01 6.25 -1.34
N GLU A 722 -14.66 5.35 -0.41
CA GLU A 722 -14.34 3.95 -0.70
C GLU A 722 -15.54 3.24 -1.36
N HIS A 723 -16.74 3.41 -0.80
CA HIS A 723 -17.96 2.85 -1.37
C HIS A 723 -18.25 3.42 -2.78
N HIS A 724 -18.08 4.74 -2.96
CA HIS A 724 -18.24 5.39 -4.26
C HIS A 724 -17.27 4.82 -5.30
N LEU A 725 -15.99 4.61 -4.93
CA LEU A 725 -14.99 4.00 -5.83
C LEU A 725 -15.40 2.60 -6.26
N ILE A 726 -15.83 1.72 -5.33
CA ILE A 726 -16.30 0.37 -5.65
C ILE A 726 -17.46 0.42 -6.66
N LYS A 727 -18.35 1.41 -6.54
CA LYS A 727 -19.53 1.57 -7.39
C LYS A 727 -19.24 2.19 -8.75
N THR A 728 -18.15 2.95 -8.90
CA THR A 728 -17.87 3.75 -10.10
C THR A 728 -16.69 3.25 -10.92
N ILE A 729 -15.79 2.48 -10.36
CA ILE A 729 -14.67 1.88 -11.11
C ILE A 729 -15.25 0.96 -12.20
N ASP A 730 -14.80 1.16 -13.45
CA ASP A 730 -15.15 0.28 -14.55
C ASP A 730 -14.57 -1.12 -14.35
N PRO A 731 -15.40 -2.19 -14.32
CA PRO A 731 -14.92 -3.57 -14.18
C PRO A 731 -13.94 -3.98 -15.29
N GLY A 732 -14.03 -3.39 -16.47
CA GLY A 732 -13.12 -3.62 -17.60
C GLY A 732 -11.70 -3.09 -17.36
N SER A 733 -11.55 -2.09 -16.50
CA SER A 733 -10.26 -1.48 -16.15
C SER A 733 -9.35 -2.39 -15.32
N ARG A 734 -9.91 -3.43 -14.69
CA ARG A 734 -9.24 -4.35 -13.77
C ARG A 734 -8.68 -3.70 -12.51
N PHE A 735 -9.07 -2.48 -12.19
CA PHE A 735 -8.81 -1.85 -10.90
C PHE A 735 -9.73 -2.42 -9.82
N PHE A 736 -9.23 -2.44 -8.59
CA PHE A 736 -9.95 -2.86 -7.38
C PHE A 736 -9.42 -2.08 -6.18
N LEU A 737 -10.23 -1.98 -5.14
CA LEU A 737 -9.85 -1.33 -3.89
C LEU A 737 -9.16 -2.36 -2.97
N VAL A 738 -7.99 -2.02 -2.46
CA VAL A 738 -7.30 -2.74 -1.36
C VAL A 738 -7.34 -1.85 -0.14
N LYS A 739 -7.93 -2.34 0.94
CA LYS A 739 -7.95 -1.67 2.25
C LYS A 739 -7.15 -2.49 3.25
N GLN A 740 -6.19 -1.83 3.92
CA GLN A 740 -5.34 -2.48 4.91
C GLN A 740 -5.18 -1.55 6.13
N GLY A 741 -5.90 -1.88 7.19
CA GLY A 741 -5.99 -1.00 8.35
C GLY A 741 -6.70 0.31 8.02
N ILE A 742 -6.01 1.44 8.19
CA ILE A 742 -6.51 2.78 7.84
C ILE A 742 -6.16 3.20 6.41
N ASP A 743 -5.23 2.51 5.77
CA ASP A 743 -4.79 2.82 4.41
C ASP A 743 -5.65 2.05 3.40
N ALA A 744 -6.01 2.73 2.33
CA ALA A 744 -6.65 2.10 1.20
C ALA A 744 -6.06 2.64 -0.12
N VAL A 745 -6.01 1.80 -1.15
CA VAL A 745 -5.44 2.12 -2.45
C VAL A 745 -6.23 1.47 -3.57
N VAL A 746 -6.37 2.16 -4.68
CA VAL A 746 -6.93 1.60 -5.90
C VAL A 746 -5.79 0.98 -6.71
N ALA A 747 -5.75 -0.36 -6.71
CA ALA A 747 -4.70 -1.16 -7.32
C ALA A 747 -5.22 -1.97 -8.50
N ARG A 748 -4.32 -2.51 -9.32
CA ARG A 748 -4.66 -3.28 -10.51
C ARG A 748 -3.71 -4.46 -10.72
N VAL A 749 -4.29 -5.60 -11.12
CA VAL A 749 -3.57 -6.72 -11.74
C VAL A 749 -3.90 -6.74 -13.24
N ASP A 750 -2.99 -6.21 -14.03
CA ASP A 750 -3.13 -6.14 -15.48
C ASP A 750 -2.32 -7.27 -16.15
N LEU A 751 -3.01 -8.33 -16.55
CA LEU A 751 -2.42 -9.49 -17.24
C LEU A 751 -2.56 -9.41 -18.77
N SER A 752 -2.87 -8.24 -19.33
CA SER A 752 -3.03 -8.05 -20.77
C SER A 752 -1.77 -8.49 -21.51
N GLY A 753 -1.92 -9.26 -22.59
CA GLY A 753 -0.80 -9.83 -23.34
C GLY A 753 -0.20 -11.12 -22.75
N MET A 754 -0.66 -11.58 -21.57
CA MET A 754 -0.25 -12.84 -20.95
C MET A 754 -1.34 -13.90 -21.04
N ASN A 755 -1.86 -14.17 -22.25
CA ASN A 755 -3.00 -15.08 -22.43
C ASN A 755 -2.72 -16.50 -21.91
N ASP A 756 -1.50 -16.97 -22.05
CA ASP A 756 -1.04 -18.27 -21.54
C ASP A 756 -1.09 -18.35 -19.99
N VAL A 757 -0.85 -17.24 -19.31
CA VAL A 757 -0.99 -17.13 -17.86
C VAL A 757 -2.47 -17.05 -17.47
N ILE A 758 -3.25 -16.20 -18.15
CA ILE A 758 -4.69 -16.05 -17.89
C ILE A 758 -5.42 -17.38 -18.04
N ASN A 759 -5.07 -18.18 -19.05
CA ASN A 759 -5.66 -19.50 -19.28
C ASN A 759 -5.49 -20.45 -18.09
N VAL A 760 -4.36 -20.37 -17.41
CA VAL A 760 -4.09 -21.17 -16.20
C VAL A 760 -4.76 -20.59 -14.96
N LEU A 761 -4.81 -19.26 -14.82
CA LEU A 761 -5.42 -18.60 -13.66
C LEU A 761 -6.95 -18.54 -13.71
N SER A 762 -7.58 -18.81 -14.86
CA SER A 762 -9.02 -18.68 -15.09
C SER A 762 -9.64 -20.01 -15.48
N GLY A 763 -9.99 -20.84 -14.48
CA GLY A 763 -10.74 -22.07 -14.72
C GLY A 763 -12.18 -21.77 -15.14
N ARG A 764 -12.64 -22.45 -16.21
CA ARG A 764 -14.04 -22.50 -16.67
C ARG A 764 -14.41 -23.93 -17.02
N ALA A 765 -15.69 -24.26 -17.00
CA ALA A 765 -16.14 -25.61 -17.27
C ALA A 765 -15.62 -26.17 -18.60
N ASP A 766 -15.63 -25.37 -19.67
CA ASP A 766 -15.12 -25.73 -20.99
C ASP A 766 -13.59 -25.93 -20.99
N THR A 767 -12.85 -25.07 -20.32
CA THR A 767 -11.38 -25.18 -20.26
C THR A 767 -10.93 -26.36 -19.39
N VAL A 768 -11.67 -26.66 -18.33
CA VAL A 768 -11.41 -27.84 -17.48
C VAL A 768 -11.61 -29.14 -18.25
N LEU A 769 -12.61 -29.26 -19.12
CA LEU A 769 -12.79 -30.44 -19.98
C LEU A 769 -11.60 -30.62 -20.95
N ILE A 770 -11.07 -29.54 -21.48
CA ILE A 770 -9.86 -29.59 -22.31
C ILE A 770 -8.67 -30.08 -21.49
N LEU A 771 -8.48 -29.53 -20.26
CA LEU A 771 -7.45 -29.99 -19.35
C LEU A 771 -7.55 -31.48 -19.06
N GLU A 772 -8.73 -32.00 -18.72
CA GLU A 772 -8.95 -33.43 -18.44
C GLU A 772 -8.53 -34.29 -19.66
N SER A 773 -8.88 -33.85 -20.86
CA SER A 773 -8.46 -34.55 -22.08
C SER A 773 -6.94 -34.57 -22.28
N VAL A 774 -6.29 -33.45 -21.95
CA VAL A 774 -4.83 -33.33 -22.07
C VAL A 774 -4.11 -34.18 -21.02
N ILE A 775 -4.56 -34.12 -19.77
CA ILE A 775 -3.97 -34.92 -18.67
C ILE A 775 -4.13 -36.41 -18.94
N LYS A 776 -5.28 -36.84 -19.46
CA LYS A 776 -5.54 -38.25 -19.80
C LYS A 776 -4.60 -38.76 -20.91
N GLU A 777 -4.24 -37.90 -21.84
CA GLU A 777 -3.41 -38.24 -23.00
C GLU A 777 -1.91 -38.13 -22.71
N TYR A 778 -1.47 -37.11 -21.96
CA TYR A 778 -0.05 -36.74 -21.78
C TYR A 778 0.45 -36.85 -20.33
N GLY A 779 -0.42 -37.15 -19.36
CA GLY A 779 -0.08 -37.21 -17.93
C GLY A 779 -0.28 -35.89 -17.20
N ASP A 780 -0.15 -35.92 -15.85
CA ASP A 780 -0.44 -34.79 -14.95
C ASP A 780 0.81 -33.94 -14.59
N ASP A 781 1.88 -34.06 -15.42
CA ASP A 781 3.07 -33.20 -15.25
C ASP A 781 2.83 -31.80 -15.85
N PRO A 782 2.82 -30.73 -15.03
CA PRO A 782 2.57 -29.37 -15.51
C PRO A 782 3.56 -28.89 -16.59
N GLU A 783 4.80 -29.31 -16.55
CA GLU A 783 5.79 -28.90 -17.56
C GLU A 783 5.43 -29.46 -18.95
N VAL A 784 4.76 -30.61 -18.99
CA VAL A 784 4.31 -31.25 -20.22
C VAL A 784 2.94 -30.73 -20.65
N TRP A 785 1.94 -30.71 -19.75
CA TRP A 785 0.57 -30.42 -20.15
C TRP A 785 0.26 -28.93 -20.36
N ILE A 786 0.91 -27.97 -19.64
CA ILE A 786 0.60 -26.53 -19.78
C ILE A 786 0.80 -26.01 -21.21
N PRO A 787 1.92 -26.29 -21.90
CA PRO A 787 2.10 -25.87 -23.29
C PRO A 787 1.05 -26.45 -24.25
N ILE A 788 0.74 -27.75 -24.10
CA ILE A 788 -0.25 -28.47 -24.95
C ILE A 788 -1.67 -27.92 -24.70
N PHE A 789 -2.02 -27.69 -23.43
CA PHE A 789 -3.29 -27.09 -23.04
C PHE A 789 -3.48 -25.69 -23.66
N ASN A 790 -2.47 -24.84 -23.59
CA ASN A 790 -2.50 -23.51 -24.21
C ASN A 790 -2.64 -23.59 -25.73
N GLN A 791 -2.00 -24.57 -26.38
CA GLN A 791 -2.15 -24.79 -27.83
C GLN A 791 -3.58 -25.22 -28.16
N LYS A 792 -4.13 -26.25 -27.49
CA LYS A 792 -5.50 -26.74 -27.73
C LYS A 792 -6.54 -25.64 -27.51
N LEU A 793 -6.34 -24.76 -26.53
CA LEU A 793 -7.20 -23.61 -26.30
C LEU A 793 -7.18 -22.60 -27.46
N LYS A 794 -6.01 -22.29 -28.01
CA LYS A 794 -5.89 -21.42 -29.18
C LYS A 794 -6.61 -22.00 -30.39
N GLU A 795 -6.47 -23.30 -30.63
CA GLU A 795 -7.16 -24.02 -31.72
C GLU A 795 -8.67 -24.02 -31.59
N SER A 796 -9.17 -24.17 -30.33
CA SER A 796 -10.60 -24.11 -30.02
C SER A 796 -11.17 -22.70 -30.26
N GLN A 797 -10.46 -21.66 -29.84
CA GLN A 797 -10.88 -20.27 -30.02
C GLN A 797 -10.93 -19.85 -31.49
N ASN A 798 -9.98 -20.33 -32.31
CA ASN A 798 -9.96 -20.07 -33.75
C ASN A 798 -11.13 -20.74 -34.48
N LYS A 799 -11.57 -21.96 -34.06
CA LYS A 799 -12.75 -22.66 -34.61
C LYS A 799 -14.08 -22.00 -34.27
N THR A 800 -14.12 -21.20 -33.21
CA THR A 800 -15.36 -20.49 -32.78
C THR A 800 -15.50 -19.13 -33.46
N THR A 801 -14.43 -18.63 -34.05
CA THR A 801 -14.40 -17.34 -34.81
C THR A 801 -14.59 -17.50 -36.31
N GLU A 802 -14.47 -18.72 -36.84
CA GLU A 802 -14.90 -19.12 -38.19
C GLU A 802 -16.38 -19.60 -38.18
#